data_ea8f8b28436acef693c9753d52b4d5ac
#
_entry.id   ea8f8b28436acef693c9753d52b4d5ac
#
_cell.length_a   1.000
_cell.length_b   1.000
_cell.length_c   1.000
_cell.angle_alpha   90.00
_cell.angle_beta   90.00
_cell.angle_gamma   90.00
#
_symmetry.space_group_name_H-M   'P 1'
#
loop_
_entity.id
_entity.type
_entity.pdbx_description
1 polymer ?
#
loop_
_entity_poly.entity_id
_entity_poly.type
_entity_poly.pdbx_seq_one_letter_code
_entity_poly.pdbx_strand_id
1 'polypeptide(L)'
;MLKTSLSLIIVAVLIAAGAADAAVTVTAAPALTAPAAADTAALRQKTLSLSAMVPGGGDHPIRLTGSEPSQYFDFALRRDEAVVNAVLNLTMTASPSLLAETSQVNVYLNGELQTTVQLTKALLGQRANVEVPLDVRRFRAQNQLMLQFVGHYQPVCENPANEVLWLSVAPESALKLTTEKLKVANDLSLFPAPFIDAAGDTTAPAVLPIVFAGTPSRETKEAAALFASLAGKLAGWRGIEIPVYYNALPPERHFVVFRTKDTDPDFLKDRPLPLGPAVTMADAPFSRTAKMLLISGTTGEDLNAAVLALADTKRVLIGETLAAAGTRPVKRAAWDAPKWLTETTPVTLADLAQYPGQLSAKSQSSARVTLPLNLAPDTWFTSPENLTLNLAYRYTRPVNHADAQLRVTVNDVLVDSENVSTAESRGTAKVTLPIASGALSPDASAAPAMKGRNALAMTLAYSRNFSEGSLTNCRSASLLPQQLEVEPGSTVTLSGAYHWAELPNLAMWLSGGFPYTKYADLSETALVAPKTISSGNLSVLLTSVARAAQATGLAGLNLTVVEDWTDNRLTDKDILAAGTLPEGALTDFSTRAAQELSTRLSKAVQAKTWEKTSASFTGNAAVTAAFESPFTSGRTVTMLLTESDEAAQMLSRRLADTSDLSSVSGTLAVITPDAVYSYAAAPTFTSGNLPWYRQVWTGVSGHPLLVSLAALLCALLAGTGVYRFMRRQVRGRS
;
A
#
# COMPACT_ATOMS: atom_id res chain seq x y z
N MET A 1 37.44 -20.04 5.54
CA MET A 1 36.57 -21.02 6.20
C MET A 1 35.12 -20.58 6.31
N LEU A 2 34.82 -19.28 6.52
CA LEU A 2 33.42 -18.79 6.56
C LEU A 2 32.69 -18.85 5.17
N LYS A 3 33.41 -18.73 4.08
CA LYS A 3 32.83 -18.75 2.72
C LYS A 3 32.22 -20.11 2.32
N THR A 4 32.77 -21.20 2.86
CA THR A 4 32.27 -22.55 2.59
C THR A 4 31.05 -22.93 3.41
N SER A 5 30.90 -22.39 4.63
CA SER A 5 29.74 -22.70 5.48
C SER A 5 28.44 -21.99 5.03
N LEU A 6 28.54 -20.78 4.46
CA LEU A 6 27.35 -20.06 3.99
C LEU A 6 26.82 -20.60 2.67
N SER A 7 27.74 -20.99 1.74
CA SER A 7 27.35 -21.71 0.53
C SER A 7 26.68 -23.05 0.86
N LEU A 8 27.08 -23.70 1.95
CA LEU A 8 26.46 -24.93 2.40
C LEU A 8 25.07 -24.69 3.03
N ILE A 9 24.86 -23.57 3.72
CA ILE A 9 23.57 -23.25 4.34
C ILE A 9 22.54 -22.89 3.26
N ILE A 10 22.90 -22.10 2.24
CA ILE A 10 21.98 -21.76 1.15
C ILE A 10 21.71 -22.99 0.25
N VAL A 11 22.71 -23.82 0.01
CA VAL A 11 22.53 -25.09 -0.70
C VAL A 11 21.79 -26.10 0.17
N ALA A 12 21.98 -26.09 1.52
CA ALA A 12 21.23 -26.95 2.43
C ALA A 12 19.75 -26.53 2.52
N VAL A 13 19.42 -25.25 2.48
CA VAL A 13 18.02 -24.77 2.42
C VAL A 13 17.37 -25.21 1.10
N LEU A 14 18.08 -25.15 -0.02
CA LEU A 14 17.57 -25.65 -1.30
C LEU A 14 17.51 -27.19 -1.36
N ILE A 15 18.48 -27.89 -0.72
CA ILE A 15 18.53 -29.36 -0.67
C ILE A 15 17.59 -29.89 0.42
N ALA A 16 17.46 -29.22 1.57
CA ALA A 16 16.46 -29.56 2.58
C ALA A 16 15.03 -29.31 2.09
N ALA A 17 14.90 -28.33 1.19
CA ALA A 17 13.67 -28.12 0.45
C ALA A 17 13.37 -29.24 -0.57
N GLY A 18 14.36 -29.95 -1.09
CA GLY A 18 14.18 -31.10 -1.97
C GLY A 18 14.23 -32.47 -1.27
N ALA A 19 14.68 -32.54 -0.01
CA ALA A 19 14.90 -33.79 0.72
C ALA A 19 13.93 -34.04 1.88
N ALA A 20 12.91 -33.21 2.05
CA ALA A 20 11.94 -33.37 3.13
C ALA A 20 10.74 -34.25 2.76
N ASP A 21 10.99 -35.40 2.13
CA ASP A 21 10.09 -36.55 2.17
C ASP A 21 10.47 -37.51 3.32
N ALA A 22 10.83 -36.97 4.46
CA ALA A 22 10.73 -37.72 5.70
C ALA A 22 9.26 -37.73 6.08
N ALA A 23 8.65 -38.90 6.00
CA ALA A 23 7.28 -39.14 6.45
C ALA A 23 7.06 -38.43 7.80
N VAL A 24 6.39 -37.30 7.76
CA VAL A 24 5.81 -36.70 8.95
C VAL A 24 4.74 -37.67 9.40
N THR A 25 5.06 -38.47 10.37
CA THR A 25 4.05 -39.18 11.16
C THR A 25 3.16 -38.06 11.74
N VAL A 26 2.01 -37.91 11.11
CA VAL A 26 0.94 -37.04 11.62
C VAL A 26 0.54 -37.65 12.96
N THR A 27 1.14 -37.18 14.03
CA THR A 27 0.57 -37.35 15.35
C THR A 27 -0.74 -36.60 15.31
N ALA A 28 -1.84 -37.34 15.37
CA ALA A 28 -3.17 -36.76 15.43
C ALA A 28 -3.14 -35.69 16.52
N ALA A 29 -3.39 -34.44 16.13
CA ALA A 29 -3.55 -33.36 17.08
C ALA A 29 -4.64 -33.76 18.06
N PRO A 30 -4.47 -33.50 19.38
CA PRO A 30 -5.50 -33.83 20.35
C PRO A 30 -6.80 -33.16 19.92
N ALA A 31 -7.90 -33.92 19.96
CA ALA A 31 -9.23 -33.42 19.65
C ALA A 31 -9.43 -32.10 20.42
N LEU A 32 -9.77 -31.03 19.67
CA LEU A 32 -10.04 -29.72 20.21
C LEU A 32 -11.20 -29.82 21.21
N THR A 33 -10.90 -29.97 22.49
CA THR A 33 -11.84 -29.65 23.54
C THR A 33 -12.07 -28.15 23.48
N ALA A 34 -13.27 -27.74 23.12
CA ALA A 34 -13.68 -26.35 23.11
C ALA A 34 -13.32 -25.70 24.45
N PRO A 35 -12.51 -24.61 24.49
CA PRO A 35 -12.34 -23.89 25.72
C PRO A 35 -13.73 -23.38 26.14
N ALA A 36 -14.12 -23.66 27.39
CA ALA A 36 -15.33 -23.12 27.97
C ALA A 36 -15.28 -21.60 27.81
N ALA A 37 -16.29 -21.03 27.14
CA ALA A 37 -16.35 -19.61 26.85
C ALA A 37 -16.29 -18.83 28.17
N ALA A 38 -15.16 -18.21 28.43
CA ALA A 38 -15.04 -17.23 29.48
C ALA A 38 -15.83 -16.00 29.03
N ASP A 39 -16.92 -15.74 29.73
CA ASP A 39 -18.02 -14.85 29.35
C ASP A 39 -17.78 -13.41 29.77
N THR A 40 -16.56 -12.94 29.66
CA THR A 40 -16.23 -11.52 29.79
C THR A 40 -16.01 -10.95 28.40
N ALA A 41 -16.87 -9.99 28.02
CA ALA A 41 -16.64 -9.18 26.82
C ALA A 41 -15.20 -8.66 26.85
N ALA A 42 -14.35 -9.17 25.97
CA ALA A 42 -12.92 -8.86 25.99
C ALA A 42 -12.74 -7.40 25.57
N LEU A 43 -12.58 -6.51 26.55
CA LEU A 43 -12.25 -5.11 26.34
C LEU A 43 -10.90 -5.02 25.62
N ARG A 44 -10.86 -4.26 24.56
CA ARG A 44 -9.62 -4.02 23.78
C ARG A 44 -9.18 -2.58 23.97
N GLN A 45 -7.90 -2.41 24.25
CA GLN A 45 -7.29 -1.08 24.26
C GLN A 45 -6.68 -0.78 22.90
N LYS A 46 -6.96 0.41 22.39
CA LYS A 46 -6.36 0.98 21.18
C LYS A 46 -5.75 2.33 21.53
N THR A 47 -4.56 2.56 20.99
CA THR A 47 -3.88 3.85 21.11
C THR A 47 -3.70 4.44 19.72
N LEU A 48 -4.29 5.60 19.49
CA LEU A 48 -4.19 6.34 18.23
C LEU A 48 -3.27 7.55 18.46
N SER A 49 -2.09 7.54 17.87
CA SER A 49 -1.15 8.67 17.94
C SER A 49 -1.70 9.88 17.20
N LEU A 50 -1.73 11.05 17.83
CA LEU A 50 -2.16 12.28 17.18
C LEU A 50 -1.22 12.68 16.03
N SER A 51 0.08 12.53 16.22
CA SER A 51 1.07 12.86 15.20
C SER A 51 0.95 11.97 13.95
N ALA A 52 0.60 10.69 14.11
CA ALA A 52 0.38 9.79 12.99
C ALA A 52 -0.89 10.11 12.17
N MET A 53 -1.85 10.83 12.74
CA MET A 53 -3.08 11.27 12.04
C MET A 53 -2.87 12.54 11.21
N VAL A 54 -1.74 13.23 11.36
CA VAL A 54 -1.42 14.44 10.59
C VAL A 54 -0.53 14.08 9.42
N PRO A 55 -0.86 14.47 8.18
CA PRO A 55 0.00 14.23 7.03
C PRO A 55 1.42 14.75 7.25
N GLY A 56 2.42 13.86 7.13
CA GLY A 56 3.83 14.20 7.39
C GLY A 56 4.22 14.39 8.87
N GLY A 57 3.31 14.06 9.81
CA GLY A 57 3.53 14.26 11.24
C GLY A 57 4.62 13.36 11.82
N GLY A 58 4.51 12.05 11.67
CA GLY A 58 5.49 11.09 12.21
C GLY A 58 5.86 11.37 13.68
N ASP A 59 7.17 11.41 13.96
CA ASP A 59 7.70 11.69 15.32
C ASP A 59 7.92 13.19 15.61
N HIS A 60 7.28 14.07 14.82
CA HIS A 60 7.43 15.51 15.02
C HIS A 60 6.30 16.11 15.86
N PRO A 61 6.61 17.13 16.70
CA PRO A 61 5.59 17.81 17.47
C PRO A 61 4.68 18.65 16.56
N ILE A 62 3.38 18.66 16.89
CA ILE A 62 2.37 19.47 16.20
C ILE A 62 2.39 20.87 16.82
N ARG A 63 2.67 21.89 16.03
CA ARG A 63 2.73 23.27 16.52
C ARG A 63 1.52 24.09 16.09
N LEU A 64 0.78 24.58 17.07
CA LEU A 64 -0.33 25.53 16.91
C LEU A 64 0.20 26.93 17.18
N THR A 65 0.01 27.88 16.25
CA THR A 65 0.57 29.23 16.35
C THR A 65 -0.48 30.28 16.02
N GLY A 66 -0.54 31.34 16.80
CA GLY A 66 -1.54 32.42 16.70
C GLY A 66 -2.55 32.38 17.83
N SER A 67 -3.55 33.30 17.83
CA SER A 67 -4.51 33.46 18.93
C SER A 67 -5.49 32.31 19.05
N GLU A 68 -6.00 31.75 17.92
CA GLU A 68 -7.05 30.73 17.92
C GLU A 68 -6.82 29.61 16.88
N PRO A 69 -5.62 29.03 16.74
CA PRO A 69 -5.38 27.95 15.79
C PRO A 69 -6.10 26.67 16.21
N SER A 70 -6.56 25.91 15.21
CA SER A 70 -7.17 24.60 15.39
C SER A 70 -6.47 23.53 14.58
N GLN A 71 -6.29 22.34 15.16
CA GLN A 71 -5.80 21.15 14.48
C GLN A 71 -6.87 20.09 14.50
N TYR A 72 -7.10 19.47 13.35
CA TYR A 72 -8.09 18.43 13.14
C TYR A 72 -7.40 17.08 12.99
N PHE A 73 -8.00 16.04 13.58
CA PHE A 73 -7.56 14.66 13.53
C PHE A 73 -8.74 13.80 13.15
N ASP A 74 -8.72 13.28 11.94
CA ASP A 74 -9.76 12.40 11.43
C ASP A 74 -9.40 10.95 11.69
N PHE A 75 -10.33 10.17 12.24
CA PHE A 75 -10.15 8.75 12.47
C PHE A 75 -11.48 8.00 12.36
N ALA A 76 -11.38 6.71 12.12
CA ALA A 76 -12.53 5.85 11.94
C ALA A 76 -12.55 4.72 12.97
N LEU A 77 -13.75 4.26 13.31
CA LEU A 77 -13.99 3.10 14.17
C LEU A 77 -14.58 1.96 13.35
N ARG A 78 -14.30 0.75 13.77
CA ARG A 78 -14.89 -0.45 13.18
C ARG A 78 -16.39 -0.50 13.48
N ARG A 79 -17.17 -1.03 12.54
CA ARG A 79 -18.63 -1.18 12.69
C ARG A 79 -19.02 -2.23 13.72
N ASP A 80 -18.12 -3.16 14.04
CA ASP A 80 -18.29 -4.24 15.01
C ASP A 80 -17.69 -3.91 16.39
N GLU A 81 -17.41 -2.62 16.67
CA GLU A 81 -16.87 -2.17 17.96
C GLU A 81 -17.61 -0.94 18.47
N ALA A 82 -17.85 -0.92 19.78
CA ALA A 82 -18.32 0.26 20.52
C ALA A 82 -17.21 0.77 21.45
N VAL A 83 -17.09 2.10 21.54
CA VAL A 83 -16.19 2.72 22.52
C VAL A 83 -16.89 2.75 23.87
N VAL A 84 -16.26 2.13 24.87
CA VAL A 84 -16.76 2.10 26.26
C VAL A 84 -16.01 3.05 27.19
N ASN A 85 -14.78 3.40 26.81
CA ASN A 85 -13.99 4.44 27.47
C ASN A 85 -13.07 5.12 26.46
N ALA A 86 -12.88 6.44 26.59
CA ALA A 86 -12.02 7.23 25.73
C ALA A 86 -11.32 8.31 26.55
N VAL A 87 -9.99 8.35 26.45
CA VAL A 87 -9.14 9.33 27.13
C VAL A 87 -8.12 9.87 26.14
N LEU A 88 -8.12 11.18 25.95
CA LEU A 88 -7.06 11.86 25.21
C LEU A 88 -5.92 12.19 26.19
N ASN A 89 -4.78 11.54 26.00
CA ASN A 89 -3.56 11.91 26.69
C ASN A 89 -2.84 12.98 25.88
N LEU A 90 -2.87 14.21 26.37
CA LEU A 90 -2.31 15.37 25.69
C LEU A 90 -1.04 15.81 26.41
N THR A 91 0.12 15.51 25.84
CA THR A 91 1.40 16.05 26.27
C THR A 91 1.68 17.31 25.47
N MET A 92 1.79 18.45 26.17
CA MET A 92 1.91 19.74 25.51
C MET A 92 2.86 20.70 26.24
N THR A 93 3.34 21.68 25.50
CA THR A 93 4.12 22.82 26.04
C THR A 93 3.49 24.10 25.48
N ALA A 94 3.05 24.99 26.33
CA ALA A 94 2.50 26.30 25.96
C ALA A 94 3.57 27.39 26.14
N SER A 95 3.47 28.45 25.36
CA SER A 95 4.36 29.61 25.49
C SER A 95 4.35 30.19 26.91
N PRO A 96 5.51 30.51 27.50
CA PRO A 96 5.60 31.14 28.83
C PRO A 96 5.06 32.56 28.87
N SER A 97 4.92 33.22 27.71
CA SER A 97 4.46 34.60 27.59
C SER A 97 2.93 34.75 27.56
N LEU A 98 2.19 33.66 27.71
CA LEU A 98 0.73 33.71 27.69
C LEU A 98 0.12 34.21 29.00
N LEU A 99 -1.04 34.83 28.88
CA LEU A 99 -1.90 35.16 30.02
C LEU A 99 -2.68 33.93 30.51
N ALA A 100 -2.34 33.42 31.67
CA ALA A 100 -2.94 32.21 32.24
C ALA A 100 -4.44 32.30 32.44
N GLU A 101 -4.97 33.49 32.72
CA GLU A 101 -6.39 33.68 33.02
C GLU A 101 -7.32 33.61 31.78
N THR A 102 -6.74 33.83 30.59
CA THR A 102 -7.49 33.92 29.32
C THR A 102 -7.06 32.89 28.28
N SER A 103 -5.92 32.23 28.48
CA SER A 103 -5.43 31.25 27.54
C SER A 103 -5.84 29.81 27.89
N GLN A 104 -6.29 29.05 26.90
CA GLN A 104 -6.85 27.73 27.09
C GLN A 104 -6.67 26.83 25.86
N VAL A 105 -6.90 25.52 26.04
CA VAL A 105 -7.01 24.54 24.96
C VAL A 105 -8.40 23.91 25.02
N ASN A 106 -9.16 24.09 23.96
CA ASN A 106 -10.47 23.48 23.78
C ASN A 106 -10.35 22.16 23.03
N VAL A 107 -10.99 21.12 23.51
CA VAL A 107 -11.02 19.79 22.90
C VAL A 107 -12.44 19.53 22.40
N TYR A 108 -12.59 19.30 21.12
CA TYR A 108 -13.87 18.99 20.49
C TYR A 108 -13.86 17.58 19.90
N LEU A 109 -14.98 16.88 20.00
CA LEU A 109 -15.22 15.61 19.30
C LEU A 109 -16.47 15.77 18.42
N ASN A 110 -16.32 15.54 17.12
CA ASN A 110 -17.40 15.67 16.14
C ASN A 110 -18.13 17.02 16.18
N GLY A 111 -17.37 18.10 16.42
CA GLY A 111 -17.86 19.48 16.52
C GLY A 111 -18.44 19.86 17.89
N GLU A 112 -18.51 18.95 18.86
CA GLU A 112 -19.00 19.22 20.19
C GLU A 112 -17.86 19.38 21.19
N LEU A 113 -17.89 20.48 21.97
CA LEU A 113 -16.88 20.74 22.99
C LEU A 113 -16.97 19.66 24.09
N GLN A 114 -15.84 18.99 24.33
CA GLN A 114 -15.71 17.98 25.38
C GLN A 114 -15.21 18.59 26.68
N THR A 115 -14.16 19.41 26.56
CA THR A 115 -13.56 20.08 27.70
C THR A 115 -12.74 21.29 27.27
N THR A 116 -12.50 22.16 28.25
CA THR A 116 -11.57 23.28 28.14
C THR A 116 -10.46 23.07 29.17
N VAL A 117 -9.22 22.97 28.70
CA VAL A 117 -8.01 22.90 29.52
C VAL A 117 -7.49 24.32 29.75
N GLN A 118 -7.69 24.90 30.93
CA GLN A 118 -7.15 26.20 31.26
C GLN A 118 -5.63 26.17 31.41
N LEU A 119 -4.93 27.06 30.71
CA LEU A 119 -3.47 27.17 30.80
C LEU A 119 -3.09 27.99 32.05
N THR A 120 -2.95 27.31 33.19
CA THR A 120 -2.52 27.93 34.44
C THR A 120 -1.05 28.35 34.40
N LYS A 121 -0.63 29.25 35.29
CA LYS A 121 0.77 29.70 35.43
C LYS A 121 1.74 28.54 35.59
N ALA A 122 1.31 27.45 36.23
CA ALA A 122 2.13 26.25 36.42
C ALA A 122 2.36 25.44 35.12
N LEU A 123 1.48 25.60 34.11
CA LEU A 123 1.57 24.91 32.83
C LEU A 123 2.33 25.69 31.76
N LEU A 124 2.47 27.01 31.95
CA LEU A 124 3.14 27.88 30.98
C LEU A 124 4.65 27.63 30.94
N GLY A 125 5.22 27.43 29.77
CA GLY A 125 6.64 27.15 29.57
C GLY A 125 7.10 25.76 30.05
N GLN A 126 6.22 24.94 30.60
CA GLN A 126 6.51 23.60 31.09
C GLN A 126 5.88 22.55 30.19
N ARG A 127 6.53 21.39 30.13
CA ARG A 127 5.96 20.19 29.49
C ARG A 127 4.94 19.59 30.45
N ALA A 128 3.69 19.63 30.06
CA ALA A 128 2.57 19.14 30.85
C ALA A 128 1.89 17.95 30.17
N ASN A 129 1.43 16.99 30.96
CA ASN A 129 0.61 15.89 30.52
C ASN A 129 -0.80 16.07 31.11
N VAL A 130 -1.80 16.13 30.25
CA VAL A 130 -3.20 16.34 30.62
C VAL A 130 -4.03 15.19 30.06
N GLU A 131 -4.80 14.54 30.93
CA GLU A 131 -5.76 13.53 30.56
C GLU A 131 -7.14 14.15 30.39
N VAL A 132 -7.72 14.01 29.20
CA VAL A 132 -9.03 14.53 28.84
C VAL A 132 -9.97 13.38 28.58
N PRO A 133 -10.93 13.09 29.46
CA PRO A 133 -11.98 12.12 29.19
C PRO A 133 -12.91 12.64 28.10
N LEU A 134 -13.29 11.76 27.16
CA LEU A 134 -14.20 12.09 26.08
C LEU A 134 -15.54 11.35 26.25
N ASP A 135 -16.64 11.98 25.86
CA ASP A 135 -17.98 11.37 25.93
C ASP A 135 -18.12 10.26 24.88
N VAL A 136 -18.13 9.00 25.34
CA VAL A 136 -18.24 7.81 24.49
C VAL A 136 -19.51 7.80 23.61
N ARG A 137 -20.56 8.47 23.99
CA ARG A 137 -21.85 8.56 23.25
C ARG A 137 -21.71 9.40 21.96
N ARG A 138 -20.64 10.18 21.84
CA ARG A 138 -20.39 11.08 20.70
C ARG A 138 -19.59 10.42 19.59
N PHE A 139 -19.02 9.24 19.84
CA PHE A 139 -18.29 8.50 18.81
C PHE A 139 -19.24 7.95 17.73
N ARG A 140 -18.75 7.99 16.50
CA ARG A 140 -19.45 7.54 15.29
C ARG A 140 -18.51 6.60 14.51
N ALA A 141 -18.96 6.10 13.34
CA ALA A 141 -18.08 5.34 12.44
C ALA A 141 -16.92 6.21 11.92
N GLN A 142 -17.20 7.47 11.58
CA GLN A 142 -16.19 8.47 11.22
C GLN A 142 -16.20 9.56 12.30
N ASN A 143 -15.00 9.91 12.77
CA ASN A 143 -14.82 10.85 13.87
C ASN A 143 -13.79 11.90 13.54
N GLN A 144 -14.01 13.09 14.06
CA GLN A 144 -13.06 14.20 14.00
C GLN A 144 -12.80 14.71 15.41
N LEU A 145 -11.58 14.57 15.88
CA LEU A 145 -11.08 15.25 17.08
C LEU A 145 -10.48 16.58 16.66
N MET A 146 -10.80 17.67 17.36
CA MET A 146 -10.22 18.98 17.11
C MET A 146 -9.62 19.53 18.40
N LEU A 147 -8.37 19.97 18.31
CA LEU A 147 -7.72 20.78 19.34
C LEU A 147 -7.71 22.24 18.88
N GLN A 148 -8.30 23.12 19.65
CA GLN A 148 -8.25 24.57 19.44
C GLN A 148 -7.45 25.20 20.57
N PHE A 149 -6.36 25.83 20.22
CA PHE A 149 -5.60 26.66 21.16
C PHE A 149 -6.16 28.08 21.13
N VAL A 150 -6.51 28.63 22.29
CA VAL A 150 -6.88 30.03 22.48
C VAL A 150 -5.77 30.64 23.30
N GLY A 151 -4.98 31.51 22.68
CA GLY A 151 -3.81 32.13 23.30
C GLY A 151 -3.94 33.64 23.36
N HIS A 152 -3.68 34.21 24.53
CA HIS A 152 -3.62 35.64 24.76
C HIS A 152 -2.31 36.01 25.49
N TYR A 153 -1.67 37.09 25.08
CA TYR A 153 -0.45 37.60 25.71
C TYR A 153 -0.60 39.05 26.26
N GLN A 154 -1.69 39.72 25.88
CA GLN A 154 -2.06 41.02 26.36
C GLN A 154 -3.57 41.12 26.63
N PRO A 155 -4.02 41.86 27.63
CA PRO A 155 -5.45 41.97 27.94
C PRO A 155 -6.24 42.75 26.91
N VAL A 156 -5.59 43.68 26.17
CA VAL A 156 -6.21 44.54 25.18
C VAL A 156 -5.28 44.79 24.03
N CYS A 157 -5.79 44.88 22.80
CA CYS A 157 -5.05 45.27 21.59
C CYS A 157 -3.89 44.33 21.21
N GLU A 158 -4.09 43.06 21.33
CA GLU A 158 -3.05 42.08 20.94
C GLU A 158 -2.99 41.81 19.43
N ASN A 159 -1.78 41.53 18.95
CA ASN A 159 -1.56 41.05 17.60
C ASN A 159 -1.80 39.52 17.57
N PRO A 160 -2.87 39.01 16.92
CA PRO A 160 -3.18 37.59 16.91
C PRO A 160 -2.15 36.74 16.13
N ALA A 161 -1.23 37.37 15.42
CA ALA A 161 -0.13 36.73 14.72
C ALA A 161 1.19 36.78 15.48
N ASN A 162 1.21 37.27 16.70
CA ASN A 162 2.46 37.40 17.47
C ASN A 162 3.12 36.02 17.65
N GLU A 163 4.44 35.97 17.47
CA GLU A 163 5.21 34.71 17.59
C GLU A 163 5.21 34.11 19.00
N VAL A 164 4.86 34.89 20.02
CA VAL A 164 4.70 34.38 21.39
C VAL A 164 3.46 33.52 21.58
N LEU A 165 2.52 33.58 20.63
CA LEU A 165 1.29 32.79 20.64
C LEU A 165 1.54 31.41 20.04
N TRP A 166 1.91 30.43 20.87
CA TRP A 166 2.12 29.06 20.39
C TRP A 166 1.81 28.02 21.47
N LEU A 167 1.38 26.86 20.98
CA LEU A 167 1.23 25.61 21.71
C LEU A 167 1.91 24.51 20.91
N SER A 168 2.76 23.73 21.55
CA SER A 168 3.39 22.55 20.96
C SER A 168 2.78 21.29 21.57
N VAL A 169 2.18 20.44 20.74
CA VAL A 169 1.66 19.11 21.10
C VAL A 169 2.71 18.07 20.77
N ALA A 170 3.15 17.34 21.78
CA ALA A 170 4.26 16.39 21.64
C ALA A 170 3.81 15.11 20.88
N PRO A 171 4.75 14.42 20.18
CA PRO A 171 4.43 13.25 19.34
C PRO A 171 3.81 12.09 20.11
N GLU A 172 4.11 11.94 21.40
CA GLU A 172 3.54 10.90 22.27
C GLU A 172 2.09 11.17 22.68
N SER A 173 1.51 12.32 22.30
CA SER A 173 0.10 12.60 22.52
C SER A 173 -0.77 11.62 21.75
N ALA A 174 -1.72 11.00 22.45
CA ALA A 174 -2.50 9.92 21.86
C ALA A 174 -3.93 9.85 22.44
N LEU A 175 -4.85 9.43 21.59
CA LEU A 175 -6.19 9.05 21.96
C LEU A 175 -6.21 7.57 22.37
N LYS A 176 -6.47 7.29 23.64
CA LYS A 176 -6.63 5.93 24.17
C LYS A 176 -8.11 5.57 24.18
N LEU A 177 -8.46 4.52 23.47
CA LEU A 177 -9.81 4.00 23.39
C LEU A 177 -9.86 2.61 24.02
N THR A 178 -10.85 2.38 24.87
CA THR A 178 -11.24 1.03 25.27
C THR A 178 -12.51 0.70 24.50
N THR A 179 -12.44 -0.39 23.71
CA THR A 179 -13.55 -0.82 22.85
C THR A 179 -14.07 -2.18 23.28
N GLU A 180 -15.36 -2.38 23.10
CA GLU A 180 -16.04 -3.66 23.24
C GLU A 180 -16.50 -4.12 21.86
N LYS A 181 -16.38 -5.43 21.58
CA LYS A 181 -16.89 -5.99 20.33
C LYS A 181 -18.40 -6.12 20.36
N LEU A 182 -19.03 -5.69 19.27
CA LEU A 182 -20.46 -5.80 19.04
C LEU A 182 -20.80 -7.04 18.22
N LYS A 183 -21.91 -7.69 18.54
CA LYS A 183 -22.51 -8.69 17.69
C LYS A 183 -23.23 -7.99 16.53
N VAL A 184 -22.71 -8.15 15.29
CA VAL A 184 -23.39 -7.66 14.09
C VAL A 184 -24.35 -8.71 13.54
N ALA A 185 -25.31 -8.29 12.72
CA ALA A 185 -26.25 -9.21 12.06
C ALA A 185 -25.54 -10.13 11.06
N ASN A 186 -26.11 -11.31 10.82
CA ASN A 186 -25.72 -12.19 9.72
C ASN A 186 -26.37 -11.69 8.43
N ASP A 187 -25.78 -10.66 7.82
CA ASP A 187 -26.30 -10.04 6.61
C ASP A 187 -25.18 -9.64 5.68
N LEU A 188 -25.17 -10.21 4.49
CA LEU A 188 -24.19 -9.94 3.45
C LEU A 188 -24.25 -8.50 2.92
N SER A 189 -25.31 -7.75 3.18
CA SER A 189 -25.35 -6.32 2.86
C SER A 189 -24.28 -5.51 3.62
N LEU A 190 -23.77 -6.04 4.72
CA LEU A 190 -22.66 -5.45 5.49
C LEU A 190 -21.30 -5.70 4.85
N PHE A 191 -21.18 -6.73 3.98
CA PHE A 191 -19.89 -7.06 3.36
C PHE A 191 -19.29 -5.84 2.60
N PRO A 192 -18.00 -5.55 2.76
CA PRO A 192 -16.93 -6.38 3.33
C PRO A 192 -16.80 -6.36 4.87
N ALA A 193 -17.51 -5.46 5.59
CA ALA A 193 -17.51 -5.50 7.05
C ALA A 193 -18.25 -6.75 7.58
N PRO A 194 -17.87 -7.30 8.73
CA PRO A 194 -16.78 -6.90 9.61
C PRO A 194 -15.41 -7.54 9.25
N PHE A 195 -15.34 -8.30 8.14
CA PHE A 195 -14.14 -9.06 7.73
C PHE A 195 -13.00 -8.12 7.31
N ILE A 196 -13.33 -7.16 6.45
CA ILE A 196 -12.41 -6.11 5.97
C ILE A 196 -13.11 -4.79 6.28
N ASP A 197 -12.82 -4.24 7.44
CA ASP A 197 -13.40 -2.96 7.84
C ASP A 197 -12.39 -1.83 7.56
N ALA A 198 -12.74 -0.95 6.63
CA ALA A 198 -11.94 0.21 6.28
C ALA A 198 -11.79 1.21 7.44
N ALA A 199 -12.70 1.14 8.41
CA ALA A 199 -12.75 2.02 9.58
C ALA A 199 -11.87 1.56 10.75
N GLY A 200 -11.08 0.49 10.61
CA GLY A 200 -10.20 0.00 11.67
C GLY A 200 -8.98 0.90 11.94
N ASP A 201 -8.05 0.39 12.70
CA ASP A 201 -6.76 1.03 12.95
C ASP A 201 -6.12 1.45 11.62
N THR A 202 -5.91 2.76 11.45
CA THR A 202 -5.50 3.36 10.18
C THR A 202 -4.05 3.09 9.81
N THR A 203 -3.25 2.53 10.72
CA THR A 203 -1.80 2.36 10.53
C THR A 203 -1.39 0.93 10.19
N ALA A 204 -2.16 -0.08 10.60
CA ALA A 204 -1.81 -1.49 10.39
C ALA A 204 -2.60 -2.13 9.22
N PRO A 205 -2.00 -3.08 8.48
CA PRO A 205 -2.71 -3.88 7.49
C PRO A 205 -3.92 -4.62 8.10
N ALA A 206 -4.96 -4.82 7.32
CA ALA A 206 -6.06 -5.69 7.72
C ALA A 206 -5.55 -7.13 7.84
N VAL A 207 -6.15 -7.92 8.74
CA VAL A 207 -5.81 -9.34 8.89
C VAL A 207 -7.08 -10.16 8.72
N LEU A 208 -7.13 -11.00 7.68
CA LEU A 208 -8.28 -11.86 7.39
C LEU A 208 -7.86 -13.32 7.26
N PRO A 209 -8.00 -14.13 8.32
CA PRO A 209 -7.67 -15.54 8.30
C PRO A 209 -8.56 -16.35 7.34
N ILE A 210 -7.95 -17.33 6.68
CA ILE A 210 -8.65 -18.35 5.89
C ILE A 210 -8.45 -19.71 6.54
N VAL A 211 -9.52 -20.46 6.69
CA VAL A 211 -9.54 -21.79 7.32
C VAL A 211 -9.94 -22.85 6.28
N PHE A 212 -9.18 -23.95 6.28
CA PHE A 212 -9.48 -25.16 5.49
C PHE A 212 -9.55 -26.38 6.40
N ALA A 213 -10.39 -27.35 6.06
CA ALA A 213 -10.53 -28.62 6.77
C ALA A 213 -9.36 -29.60 6.57
N GLY A 214 -8.29 -29.15 5.95
CA GLY A 214 -7.10 -29.92 5.60
C GLY A 214 -6.34 -29.21 4.50
N THR A 215 -5.37 -29.87 3.88
CA THR A 215 -4.69 -29.32 2.71
C THR A 215 -5.68 -29.16 1.57
N PRO A 216 -5.91 -27.94 1.03
CA PRO A 216 -6.92 -27.69 0.02
C PRO A 216 -6.55 -28.30 -1.34
N SER A 217 -7.56 -28.75 -2.11
CA SER A 217 -7.39 -29.16 -3.51
C SER A 217 -6.97 -27.96 -4.38
N ARG A 218 -6.50 -28.24 -5.60
CA ARG A 218 -6.13 -27.21 -6.58
C ARG A 218 -7.25 -26.17 -6.78
N GLU A 219 -8.48 -26.64 -6.99
CA GLU A 219 -9.65 -25.78 -7.22
C GLU A 219 -9.97 -24.95 -5.97
N THR A 220 -9.81 -25.51 -4.78
CA THR A 220 -10.00 -24.79 -3.52
C THR A 220 -8.91 -23.74 -3.32
N LYS A 221 -7.64 -24.03 -3.67
CA LYS A 221 -6.54 -23.03 -3.68
C LYS A 221 -6.84 -21.90 -4.67
N GLU A 222 -7.39 -22.24 -5.83
CA GLU A 222 -7.78 -21.25 -6.84
C GLU A 222 -8.89 -20.34 -6.32
N ALA A 223 -9.96 -20.90 -5.72
CA ALA A 223 -11.01 -20.12 -5.08
C ALA A 223 -10.46 -19.20 -3.98
N ALA A 224 -9.54 -19.70 -3.15
CA ALA A 224 -8.87 -18.89 -2.12
C ALA A 224 -8.02 -17.76 -2.72
N ALA A 225 -7.33 -18.01 -3.82
CA ALA A 225 -6.54 -16.97 -4.51
C ALA A 225 -7.44 -15.90 -5.16
N LEU A 226 -8.57 -16.30 -5.77
CA LEU A 226 -9.58 -15.34 -6.27
C LEU A 226 -10.15 -14.50 -5.13
N PHE A 227 -10.47 -15.12 -4.00
CA PHE A 227 -10.96 -14.42 -2.81
C PHE A 227 -9.89 -13.49 -2.22
N ALA A 228 -8.65 -13.94 -2.12
CA ALA A 228 -7.51 -13.14 -1.66
C ALA A 228 -7.33 -11.88 -2.52
N SER A 229 -7.48 -12.04 -3.84
CA SER A 229 -7.46 -10.91 -4.77
C SER A 229 -8.61 -9.93 -4.53
N LEU A 230 -9.83 -10.43 -4.32
CA LEU A 230 -10.98 -9.60 -3.95
C LEU A 230 -10.74 -8.88 -2.62
N ALA A 231 -10.22 -9.59 -1.62
CA ALA A 231 -9.90 -9.03 -0.31
C ALA A 231 -8.84 -7.91 -0.40
N GLY A 232 -7.80 -8.10 -1.21
CA GLY A 232 -6.78 -7.08 -1.47
C GLY A 232 -7.33 -5.80 -2.11
N LYS A 233 -8.22 -5.95 -3.11
CA LYS A 233 -8.96 -4.82 -3.68
C LYS A 233 -9.77 -4.07 -2.63
N LEU A 234 -10.49 -4.79 -1.76
CA LEU A 234 -11.38 -4.22 -0.75
C LEU A 234 -10.62 -3.57 0.42
N ALA A 235 -9.47 -4.14 0.80
CA ALA A 235 -8.60 -3.56 1.83
C ALA A 235 -7.98 -2.22 1.39
N GLY A 236 -7.84 -2.00 0.10
CA GLY A 236 -7.40 -0.74 -0.48
C GLY A 236 -5.98 -0.36 -0.06
N TRP A 237 -5.78 0.90 0.35
CA TRP A 237 -4.47 1.45 0.68
C TRP A 237 -3.81 0.82 1.92
N ARG A 238 -4.58 0.27 2.85
CA ARG A 238 -4.09 -0.34 4.09
C ARG A 238 -3.27 -1.60 3.88
N GLY A 239 -3.56 -2.36 2.82
CA GLY A 239 -3.05 -3.70 2.67
C GLY A 239 -3.80 -4.73 3.51
N ILE A 240 -3.49 -6.00 3.28
CA ILE A 240 -4.13 -7.11 3.97
C ILE A 240 -3.18 -8.30 4.10
N GLU A 241 -3.07 -8.84 5.29
CA GLU A 241 -2.46 -10.14 5.57
C GLU A 241 -3.54 -11.22 5.53
N ILE A 242 -3.23 -12.35 4.89
CA ILE A 242 -4.15 -13.50 4.78
C ILE A 242 -3.51 -14.74 5.43
N PRO A 243 -3.56 -14.87 6.76
CA PRO A 243 -3.08 -16.06 7.45
C PRO A 243 -3.94 -17.29 7.09
N VAL A 244 -3.29 -18.41 6.83
CA VAL A 244 -3.96 -19.68 6.51
C VAL A 244 -3.87 -20.65 7.69
N TYR A 245 -4.98 -21.34 7.96
CA TYR A 245 -5.09 -22.32 9.01
C TYR A 245 -5.62 -23.64 8.45
N TYR A 246 -4.93 -24.74 8.73
CA TYR A 246 -5.36 -26.11 8.40
C TYR A 246 -5.87 -26.79 9.68
N ASN A 247 -7.13 -27.25 9.67
CA ASN A 247 -7.79 -27.91 10.81
C ASN A 247 -7.67 -27.15 12.15
N ALA A 248 -7.53 -25.84 12.10
CA ALA A 248 -7.38 -24.99 13.28
C ALA A 248 -8.21 -23.73 13.12
N LEU A 249 -8.71 -23.20 14.24
CA LEU A 249 -9.46 -21.94 14.26
C LEU A 249 -8.50 -20.78 14.59
N PRO A 250 -8.67 -19.64 13.92
CA PRO A 250 -7.89 -18.46 14.23
C PRO A 250 -8.32 -17.87 15.58
N PRO A 251 -7.40 -17.23 16.32
CA PRO A 251 -7.72 -16.62 17.62
C PRO A 251 -8.67 -15.42 17.40
N GLU A 252 -9.83 -15.44 18.06
CA GLU A 252 -10.81 -14.34 18.26
C GLU A 252 -10.96 -13.30 17.13
N ARG A 253 -10.98 -13.71 15.86
CA ARG A 253 -11.12 -12.83 14.69
C ARG A 253 -12.25 -13.28 13.80
N HIS A 254 -12.73 -12.39 12.94
CA HIS A 254 -13.54 -12.78 11.80
C HIS A 254 -12.65 -13.54 10.81
N PHE A 255 -13.19 -14.57 10.19
CA PHE A 255 -12.43 -15.43 9.28
C PHE A 255 -13.30 -15.98 8.15
N VAL A 256 -12.64 -16.56 7.15
CA VAL A 256 -13.27 -17.17 5.99
C VAL A 256 -13.05 -18.67 6.03
N VAL A 257 -14.04 -19.44 5.66
CA VAL A 257 -13.96 -20.91 5.60
C VAL A 257 -14.32 -21.34 4.19
N PHE A 258 -13.47 -22.18 3.60
CA PHE A 258 -13.77 -22.88 2.36
C PHE A 258 -14.19 -24.31 2.69
N ARG A 259 -15.37 -24.72 2.25
CA ARG A 259 -15.90 -26.06 2.52
C ARG A 259 -16.56 -26.68 1.30
N THR A 260 -16.26 -27.95 1.09
CA THR A 260 -16.91 -28.81 0.08
C THR A 260 -17.41 -30.10 0.74
N LYS A 261 -18.05 -30.96 -0.03
CA LYS A 261 -18.49 -32.26 0.46
C LYS A 261 -17.33 -33.09 1.02
N ASP A 262 -16.16 -33.01 0.41
CA ASP A 262 -14.98 -33.81 0.77
C ASP A 262 -14.08 -33.14 1.83
N THR A 263 -14.25 -31.83 2.05
CA THR A 263 -13.44 -31.03 2.95
C THR A 263 -14.32 -30.17 3.84
N ASP A 264 -15.13 -30.79 4.68
CA ASP A 264 -16.02 -30.13 5.62
C ASP A 264 -15.41 -30.11 7.03
N PRO A 265 -15.14 -28.94 7.63
CA PRO A 265 -14.58 -28.86 8.97
C PRO A 265 -15.51 -29.45 10.03
N ASP A 266 -14.94 -30.15 11.03
CA ASP A 266 -15.70 -30.77 12.12
C ASP A 266 -16.65 -29.83 12.85
N PHE A 267 -16.25 -28.57 13.04
CA PHE A 267 -17.07 -27.56 13.70
C PHE A 267 -18.27 -27.06 12.87
N LEU A 268 -18.41 -27.52 11.61
CA LEU A 268 -19.52 -27.17 10.71
C LEU A 268 -20.43 -28.37 10.37
N LYS A 269 -20.18 -29.56 10.92
CA LYS A 269 -20.94 -30.79 10.62
C LYS A 269 -22.44 -30.64 10.85
N ASP A 270 -22.85 -29.78 11.81
CA ASP A 270 -24.27 -29.55 12.10
C ASP A 270 -24.92 -28.53 11.14
N ARG A 271 -24.15 -27.94 10.24
CA ARG A 271 -24.68 -27.02 9.22
C ARG A 271 -24.78 -27.71 7.88
N PRO A 272 -25.98 -27.77 7.26
CA PRO A 272 -26.14 -28.42 5.96
C PRO A 272 -25.22 -27.75 4.92
N LEU A 273 -24.63 -28.58 4.06
CA LEU A 273 -23.88 -28.11 2.90
C LEU A 273 -24.86 -27.69 1.80
N PRO A 274 -24.69 -26.52 1.17
CA PRO A 274 -25.52 -26.14 0.03
C PRO A 274 -25.30 -27.07 -1.17
N LEU A 275 -26.34 -27.27 -1.99
CA LEU A 275 -26.29 -28.11 -3.18
C LEU A 275 -25.50 -27.53 -4.36
N GLY A 276 -25.04 -26.29 -4.24
CA GLY A 276 -24.26 -25.57 -5.25
C GLY A 276 -23.50 -24.39 -4.63
N PRO A 277 -22.94 -23.49 -5.47
CA PRO A 277 -22.13 -22.39 -5.01
C PRO A 277 -22.91 -21.43 -4.09
N ALA A 278 -22.37 -21.19 -2.91
CA ALA A 278 -22.99 -20.29 -1.94
C ALA A 278 -21.94 -19.56 -1.08
N VAL A 279 -22.29 -18.34 -0.70
CA VAL A 279 -21.56 -17.54 0.30
C VAL A 279 -22.52 -17.23 1.44
N THR A 280 -22.14 -17.57 2.68
CA THR A 280 -22.99 -17.38 3.84
C THR A 280 -22.23 -16.65 4.94
N MET A 281 -22.81 -15.58 5.50
CA MET A 281 -22.32 -14.94 6.72
C MET A 281 -22.97 -15.62 7.94
N ALA A 282 -22.15 -16.08 8.87
CA ALA A 282 -22.62 -16.80 10.05
C ALA A 282 -21.83 -16.46 11.31
N ASP A 283 -22.39 -16.73 12.47
CA ASP A 283 -21.67 -16.60 13.75
C ASP A 283 -20.58 -17.67 13.85
N ALA A 284 -19.41 -17.29 14.32
CA ALA A 284 -18.33 -18.22 14.60
C ALA A 284 -18.69 -19.13 15.81
N PRO A 285 -18.37 -20.43 15.79
CA PRO A 285 -18.88 -21.39 16.77
C PRO A 285 -18.40 -21.15 18.21
N PHE A 286 -17.28 -20.46 18.40
CA PHE A 286 -16.65 -20.26 19.72
C PHE A 286 -16.58 -18.79 20.12
N SER A 287 -17.34 -17.93 19.50
CA SER A 287 -17.34 -16.51 19.78
C SER A 287 -18.75 -15.94 19.68
N ARG A 288 -19.12 -15.07 20.61
CA ARG A 288 -20.40 -14.36 20.55
C ARG A 288 -20.44 -13.25 19.50
N THR A 289 -19.28 -12.72 19.13
CA THR A 289 -19.16 -11.53 18.29
C THR A 289 -18.42 -11.76 16.98
N ALA A 290 -17.57 -12.79 16.91
CA ALA A 290 -16.86 -13.10 15.67
C ALA A 290 -17.80 -13.71 14.62
N LYS A 291 -17.55 -13.35 13.36
CA LYS A 291 -18.28 -13.86 12.20
C LYS A 291 -17.38 -14.74 11.36
N MET A 292 -17.96 -15.70 10.68
CA MET A 292 -17.32 -16.47 9.63
C MET A 292 -18.06 -16.23 8.30
N LEU A 293 -17.28 -16.12 7.23
CA LEU A 293 -17.78 -16.11 5.87
C LEU A 293 -17.55 -17.49 5.29
N LEU A 294 -18.62 -18.24 5.10
CA LEU A 294 -18.59 -19.58 4.54
C LEU A 294 -18.66 -19.48 3.01
N ILE A 295 -17.61 -19.91 2.34
CA ILE A 295 -17.61 -20.12 0.89
C ILE A 295 -17.78 -21.61 0.69
N SER A 296 -18.94 -22.02 0.18
CA SER A 296 -19.40 -23.39 0.22
C SER A 296 -19.89 -23.86 -1.14
N GLY A 297 -19.73 -25.14 -1.39
CA GLY A 297 -20.23 -25.79 -2.60
C GLY A 297 -20.09 -27.30 -2.52
N THR A 298 -20.60 -28.02 -3.53
CA THR A 298 -20.42 -29.47 -3.63
C THR A 298 -18.99 -29.79 -4.07
N THR A 299 -18.44 -29.01 -4.97
CA THR A 299 -17.12 -29.19 -5.58
C THR A 299 -16.23 -27.96 -5.39
N GLY A 300 -14.94 -28.08 -5.69
CA GLY A 300 -14.03 -26.92 -5.72
C GLY A 300 -14.36 -25.89 -6.80
N GLU A 301 -15.01 -26.31 -7.91
CA GLU A 301 -15.48 -25.39 -8.95
C GLU A 301 -16.66 -24.54 -8.45
N ASP A 302 -17.52 -25.09 -7.60
CA ASP A 302 -18.58 -24.34 -6.94
C ASP A 302 -17.99 -23.22 -6.04
N LEU A 303 -16.85 -23.49 -5.39
CA LEU A 303 -16.16 -22.46 -4.59
C LEU A 303 -15.67 -21.31 -5.47
N ASN A 304 -15.10 -21.60 -6.64
CA ASN A 304 -14.72 -20.58 -7.61
C ASN A 304 -15.95 -19.76 -8.05
N ALA A 305 -17.05 -20.43 -8.40
CA ALA A 305 -18.28 -19.78 -8.80
C ALA A 305 -18.90 -18.91 -7.69
N ALA A 306 -18.82 -19.35 -6.43
CA ALA A 306 -19.29 -18.59 -5.27
C ALA A 306 -18.46 -17.30 -5.07
N VAL A 307 -17.13 -17.39 -5.15
CA VAL A 307 -16.25 -16.21 -5.06
C VAL A 307 -16.50 -15.23 -6.21
N LEU A 308 -16.66 -15.73 -7.43
CA LEU A 308 -16.97 -14.89 -8.59
C LEU A 308 -18.33 -14.20 -8.45
N ALA A 309 -19.33 -14.87 -7.85
CA ALA A 309 -20.62 -14.26 -7.55
C ALA A 309 -20.52 -13.16 -6.49
N LEU A 310 -19.68 -13.36 -5.46
CA LEU A 310 -19.41 -12.36 -4.42
C LEU A 310 -18.66 -11.15 -4.98
N ALA A 311 -17.79 -11.36 -5.96
CA ALA A 311 -16.98 -10.29 -6.59
C ALA A 311 -17.78 -9.47 -7.63
N ASP A 312 -18.97 -9.90 -8.04
CA ASP A 312 -19.80 -9.23 -9.02
C ASP A 312 -20.42 -7.96 -8.43
N THR A 313 -19.88 -6.80 -8.79
CA THR A 313 -20.33 -5.49 -8.30
C THR A 313 -21.74 -5.08 -8.77
N LYS A 314 -22.31 -5.79 -9.74
CA LYS A 314 -23.68 -5.56 -10.21
C LYS A 314 -24.71 -6.29 -9.35
N ARG A 315 -24.26 -7.19 -8.50
CA ARG A 315 -25.10 -8.02 -7.66
C ARG A 315 -25.38 -7.32 -6.32
N VAL A 316 -26.62 -7.29 -5.92
CA VAL A 316 -27.03 -6.79 -4.60
C VAL A 316 -26.87 -7.92 -3.59
N LEU A 317 -26.09 -7.67 -2.54
CA LEU A 317 -25.90 -8.59 -1.42
C LEU A 317 -26.94 -8.28 -0.34
N ILE A 318 -27.78 -9.23 0.01
CA ILE A 318 -28.81 -9.11 1.05
C ILE A 318 -28.99 -10.43 1.79
N GLY A 319 -29.36 -10.35 3.08
CA GLY A 319 -29.61 -11.54 3.90
C GLY A 319 -28.36 -12.33 4.24
N GLU A 320 -28.54 -13.50 4.84
CA GLU A 320 -27.43 -14.32 5.33
C GLU A 320 -26.66 -15.06 4.23
N THR A 321 -27.33 -15.43 3.14
CA THR A 321 -26.78 -16.33 2.13
C THR A 321 -27.01 -15.83 0.71
N LEU A 322 -25.93 -15.78 -0.06
CA LEU A 322 -25.93 -15.62 -1.50
C LEU A 322 -25.76 -17.01 -2.14
N ALA A 323 -26.83 -17.60 -2.64
CA ALA A 323 -26.80 -18.86 -3.41
C ALA A 323 -26.78 -18.51 -4.91
N ALA A 324 -25.60 -18.34 -5.47
CA ALA A 324 -25.43 -17.94 -6.87
C ALA A 324 -24.08 -18.34 -7.43
N ALA A 325 -24.05 -18.69 -8.71
CA ALA A 325 -22.84 -18.86 -9.48
C ALA A 325 -22.44 -17.54 -10.16
N GLY A 326 -21.17 -17.19 -10.08
CA GLY A 326 -20.54 -16.13 -10.86
C GLY A 326 -19.77 -16.70 -12.05
N THR A 327 -19.46 -15.85 -12.99
CA THR A 327 -18.64 -16.18 -14.16
C THR A 327 -17.38 -15.35 -14.19
N ARG A 328 -16.31 -15.91 -14.74
CA ARG A 328 -15.07 -15.13 -14.92
C ARG A 328 -15.31 -13.94 -15.83
N PRO A 329 -14.77 -12.77 -15.49
CA PRO A 329 -14.87 -11.61 -16.35
C PRO A 329 -14.07 -11.80 -17.65
N VAL A 330 -14.40 -11.05 -18.67
CA VAL A 330 -13.62 -11.00 -19.91
C VAL A 330 -12.21 -10.49 -19.60
N LYS A 331 -11.21 -11.09 -20.26
CA LYS A 331 -9.81 -10.66 -20.14
C LYS A 331 -9.67 -9.17 -20.47
N ARG A 332 -8.95 -8.46 -19.64
CA ARG A 332 -8.71 -7.03 -19.80
C ARG A 332 -7.51 -6.74 -20.71
N ALA A 333 -7.42 -5.48 -21.14
CA ALA A 333 -6.24 -5.01 -21.87
C ALA A 333 -5.03 -4.90 -20.91
N ALA A 334 -3.83 -4.92 -21.46
CA ALA A 334 -2.63 -4.64 -20.70
C ALA A 334 -2.63 -3.19 -20.20
N TRP A 335 -2.09 -2.98 -18.99
CA TRP A 335 -1.92 -1.68 -18.34
C TRP A 335 -3.20 -0.86 -18.09
N ASP A 336 -4.36 -1.49 -18.06
CA ASP A 336 -5.66 -0.84 -17.85
C ASP A 336 -6.15 -0.90 -16.39
N ALA A 337 -5.24 -0.98 -15.42
CA ALA A 337 -5.60 -1.04 -14.02
C ALA A 337 -6.37 0.22 -13.59
N PRO A 338 -7.51 0.10 -12.86
CA PRO A 338 -8.35 1.24 -12.49
C PRO A 338 -7.65 2.32 -11.66
N LYS A 339 -6.62 1.94 -10.89
CA LYS A 339 -5.85 2.89 -10.07
C LYS A 339 -4.67 3.51 -10.81
N TRP A 340 -4.36 3.08 -12.03
CA TRP A 340 -3.23 3.61 -12.79
C TRP A 340 -3.69 4.68 -13.76
N LEU A 341 -2.84 5.68 -13.95
CA LEU A 341 -3.00 6.60 -15.06
C LEU A 341 -2.73 5.86 -16.36
N THR A 342 -3.62 6.05 -17.31
CA THR A 342 -3.53 5.44 -18.64
C THR A 342 -3.50 6.52 -19.71
N GLU A 343 -2.93 6.21 -20.88
CA GLU A 343 -2.92 7.14 -22.02
C GLU A 343 -4.29 7.31 -22.69
N THR A 344 -5.23 6.42 -22.40
CA THR A 344 -6.50 6.35 -23.12
C THR A 344 -7.52 7.37 -22.65
N THR A 345 -7.49 7.75 -21.38
CA THR A 345 -8.48 8.66 -20.79
C THR A 345 -7.87 9.50 -19.67
N PRO A 346 -8.21 10.82 -19.61
CA PRO A 346 -7.91 11.62 -18.43
C PRO A 346 -8.54 11.00 -17.18
N VAL A 347 -7.79 10.90 -16.10
CA VAL A 347 -8.29 10.41 -14.81
C VAL A 347 -8.68 11.60 -13.95
N THR A 348 -9.87 11.57 -13.36
CA THR A 348 -10.30 12.64 -12.45
C THR A 348 -9.60 12.54 -11.11
N LEU A 349 -9.37 13.67 -10.45
CA LEU A 349 -8.81 13.65 -9.09
C LEU A 349 -9.77 12.99 -8.08
N ALA A 350 -11.07 12.98 -8.36
CA ALA A 350 -12.05 12.23 -7.59
C ALA A 350 -11.83 10.72 -7.65
N ASP A 351 -11.44 10.18 -8.82
CA ASP A 351 -11.13 8.75 -8.98
C ASP A 351 -9.82 8.34 -8.28
N LEU A 352 -8.91 9.29 -8.05
CA LEU A 352 -7.69 9.06 -7.30
C LEU A 352 -7.90 9.13 -5.79
N ALA A 353 -9.00 9.74 -5.32
CA ALA A 353 -9.28 9.87 -3.90
C ALA A 353 -9.50 8.51 -3.23
N GLN A 354 -8.90 8.31 -2.06
CA GLN A 354 -8.92 7.06 -1.32
C GLN A 354 -10.05 7.01 -0.28
N TYR A 355 -10.52 8.19 0.16
CA TYR A 355 -11.59 8.32 1.15
C TYR A 355 -12.42 9.59 0.89
N PRO A 356 -13.69 9.61 1.34
CA PRO A 356 -14.55 10.78 1.22
C PRO A 356 -13.94 12.01 1.91
N GLY A 357 -13.95 13.15 1.24
CA GLY A 357 -13.44 14.41 1.78
C GLY A 357 -11.94 14.66 1.55
N GLN A 358 -11.20 13.72 0.95
CA GLN A 358 -9.76 13.89 0.69
C GLN A 358 -9.44 15.07 -0.24
N LEU A 359 -10.38 15.52 -1.06
CA LEU A 359 -10.24 16.68 -1.95
C LEU A 359 -10.38 18.03 -1.23
N SER A 360 -10.64 18.04 0.07
CA SER A 360 -10.77 19.24 0.87
C SER A 360 -9.82 19.22 2.06
N ALA A 361 -9.15 20.32 2.29
CA ALA A 361 -8.27 20.51 3.43
C ALA A 361 -8.60 21.86 4.12
N LYS A 362 -8.55 21.86 5.44
CA LYS A 362 -8.75 23.06 6.26
C LYS A 362 -7.66 23.15 7.31
N SER A 363 -7.02 24.29 7.42
CA SER A 363 -5.93 24.51 8.36
C SER A 363 -5.81 25.97 8.72
N GLN A 364 -5.17 26.27 9.84
CA GLN A 364 -4.83 27.65 10.24
C GLN A 364 -3.50 28.15 9.66
N SER A 365 -2.64 27.23 9.20
CA SER A 365 -1.31 27.59 8.68
C SER A 365 -1.18 27.34 7.19
N SER A 366 -1.58 26.18 6.72
CA SER A 366 -1.56 25.80 5.29
C SER A 366 -2.56 24.67 5.06
N ALA A 367 -3.44 24.82 4.07
CA ALA A 367 -4.34 23.75 3.67
C ALA A 367 -3.67 22.91 2.59
N ARG A 368 -3.51 21.62 2.83
CA ARG A 368 -2.83 20.67 1.92
C ARG A 368 -3.73 19.51 1.58
N VAL A 369 -4.01 19.33 0.31
CA VAL A 369 -4.67 18.15 -0.25
C VAL A 369 -3.61 17.25 -0.87
N THR A 370 -3.57 15.98 -0.49
CA THR A 370 -2.62 14.99 -1.00
C THR A 370 -3.38 13.82 -1.61
N LEU A 371 -3.03 13.45 -2.83
CA LEU A 371 -3.64 12.35 -3.58
C LEU A 371 -2.56 11.37 -4.06
N PRO A 372 -2.85 10.07 -4.13
CA PRO A 372 -1.94 9.12 -4.75
C PRO A 372 -1.92 9.36 -6.28
N LEU A 373 -0.75 9.32 -6.86
CA LEU A 373 -0.55 9.38 -8.31
C LEU A 373 0.11 8.07 -8.74
N ASN A 374 -0.70 7.09 -9.08
CA ASN A 374 -0.22 5.75 -9.40
C ASN A 374 -0.01 5.59 -10.90
N LEU A 375 1.11 4.99 -11.25
CA LEU A 375 1.50 4.64 -12.61
C LEU A 375 1.76 3.14 -12.70
N ALA A 376 1.65 2.58 -13.90
CA ALA A 376 2.20 1.26 -14.14
C ALA A 376 3.70 1.30 -13.84
N PRO A 377 4.26 0.32 -13.09
CA PRO A 377 5.66 0.37 -12.65
C PRO A 377 6.68 0.42 -13.79
N ASP A 378 6.30 -0.04 -14.98
CA ASP A 378 7.11 -0.03 -16.20
C ASP A 378 6.86 1.21 -17.10
N THR A 379 6.16 2.22 -16.59
CA THR A 379 5.91 3.45 -17.34
C THR A 379 7.22 4.17 -17.61
N TRP A 380 7.50 4.39 -18.89
CA TRP A 380 8.70 5.07 -19.38
C TRP A 380 8.35 6.40 -20.03
N PHE A 381 8.89 7.45 -19.50
CA PHE A 381 8.64 8.81 -19.98
C PHE A 381 9.69 9.26 -20.98
N THR A 382 9.24 9.93 -22.03
CA THR A 382 10.10 10.42 -23.12
C THR A 382 10.29 11.93 -23.09
N SER A 383 9.40 12.63 -22.38
CA SER A 383 9.41 14.09 -22.22
C SER A 383 8.86 14.45 -20.84
N PRO A 384 9.31 15.54 -20.22
CA PRO A 384 8.70 16.05 -19.00
C PRO A 384 7.23 16.49 -19.20
N GLU A 385 6.78 16.71 -20.42
CA GLU A 385 5.40 17.12 -20.75
C GLU A 385 4.41 15.97 -20.84
N ASN A 386 4.86 14.72 -20.59
CA ASN A 386 3.98 13.56 -20.70
C ASN A 386 2.86 13.52 -19.64
N LEU A 387 3.02 14.23 -18.53
CA LEU A 387 2.05 14.24 -17.46
C LEU A 387 1.55 15.68 -17.20
N THR A 388 0.25 15.92 -17.38
CA THR A 388 -0.36 17.22 -17.22
C THR A 388 -1.51 17.17 -16.22
N LEU A 389 -1.49 18.08 -15.25
CA LEU A 389 -2.57 18.32 -14.30
C LEU A 389 -3.39 19.53 -14.76
N ASN A 390 -4.69 19.31 -15.00
CA ASN A 390 -5.67 20.40 -15.18
C ASN A 390 -6.44 20.52 -13.86
N LEU A 391 -6.13 21.54 -13.10
CA LEU A 391 -6.62 21.76 -11.74
C LEU A 391 -7.67 22.85 -11.73
N ALA A 392 -8.82 22.59 -11.14
CA ALA A 392 -9.81 23.57 -10.73
C ALA A 392 -9.98 23.49 -9.22
N TYR A 393 -9.96 24.61 -8.53
CA TYR A 393 -9.95 24.65 -7.08
C TYR A 393 -10.70 25.84 -6.50
N ARG A 394 -11.15 25.70 -5.28
CA ARG A 394 -11.72 26.77 -4.45
C ARG A 394 -10.86 26.95 -3.22
N TYR A 395 -10.78 28.17 -2.74
CA TYR A 395 -9.97 28.48 -1.58
C TYR A 395 -10.53 29.63 -0.74
N THR A 396 -10.16 29.66 0.52
CA THR A 396 -10.42 30.83 1.36
C THR A 396 -9.61 32.00 0.80
N ARG A 397 -10.31 33.06 0.41
CA ARG A 397 -9.69 34.26 -0.15
C ARG A 397 -8.68 34.84 0.85
N PRO A 398 -7.43 35.08 0.43
CA PRO A 398 -6.44 35.73 1.26
C PRO A 398 -6.78 37.21 1.42
N VAL A 399 -6.98 37.64 2.65
CA VAL A 399 -7.19 39.05 2.98
C VAL A 399 -5.85 39.66 3.30
N ASN A 400 -5.47 40.73 2.60
CA ASN A 400 -4.22 41.48 2.80
C ASN A 400 -2.91 40.72 2.50
N HIS A 401 -2.93 39.67 1.68
CA HIS A 401 -1.76 38.87 1.31
C HIS A 401 -1.51 38.88 -0.19
N ALA A 402 -0.56 39.68 -0.65
CA ALA A 402 -0.16 39.72 -2.05
C ALA A 402 0.66 38.50 -2.51
N ASP A 403 1.20 37.74 -1.55
CA ASP A 403 2.11 36.61 -1.74
C ASP A 403 1.43 35.23 -1.53
N ALA A 404 0.09 35.20 -1.58
CA ALA A 404 -0.64 33.95 -1.45
C ALA A 404 -0.45 33.07 -2.69
N GLN A 405 -0.06 31.82 -2.48
CA GLN A 405 0.28 30.89 -3.54
C GLN A 405 -0.43 29.54 -3.36
N LEU A 406 -0.82 28.95 -4.48
CA LEU A 406 -1.08 27.53 -4.59
C LEU A 406 0.21 26.83 -5.05
N ARG A 407 0.73 25.93 -4.23
CA ARG A 407 1.91 25.14 -4.55
C ARG A 407 1.51 23.73 -4.92
N VAL A 408 2.03 23.23 -6.03
CA VAL A 408 1.86 21.84 -6.46
C VAL A 408 3.19 21.12 -6.26
N THR A 409 3.15 19.99 -5.54
CA THR A 409 4.33 19.15 -5.30
C THR A 409 4.07 17.71 -5.74
N VAL A 410 5.11 17.04 -6.22
CA VAL A 410 5.11 15.59 -6.47
C VAL A 410 6.22 14.97 -5.65
N ASN A 411 5.90 14.01 -4.80
CA ASN A 411 6.85 13.39 -3.85
C ASN A 411 7.62 14.45 -3.03
N ASP A 412 6.90 15.49 -2.56
CA ASP A 412 7.41 16.65 -1.82
C ASP A 412 8.39 17.56 -2.59
N VAL A 413 8.63 17.32 -3.87
CA VAL A 413 9.38 18.22 -4.74
C VAL A 413 8.43 19.25 -5.35
N LEU A 414 8.72 20.53 -5.20
CA LEU A 414 7.92 21.60 -5.79
C LEU A 414 7.99 21.54 -7.32
N VAL A 415 6.81 21.47 -7.92
CA VAL A 415 6.61 21.36 -9.38
C VAL A 415 6.19 22.69 -9.95
N ASP A 416 5.25 23.35 -9.27
CA ASP A 416 4.68 24.60 -9.72
C ASP A 416 4.16 25.44 -8.54
N SER A 417 4.12 26.74 -8.72
CA SER A 417 3.62 27.68 -7.74
C SER A 417 2.93 28.85 -8.44
N GLU A 418 1.63 28.96 -8.27
CA GLU A 418 0.81 30.02 -8.83
C GLU A 418 0.32 30.99 -7.75
N ASN A 419 0.33 32.29 -8.04
CA ASN A 419 -0.27 33.28 -7.17
C ASN A 419 -1.79 33.17 -7.22
N VAL A 420 -2.44 33.04 -6.07
CA VAL A 420 -3.90 33.03 -5.98
C VAL A 420 -4.46 34.44 -5.88
N SER A 421 -5.61 34.65 -6.51
CA SER A 421 -6.28 35.94 -6.51
C SER A 421 -6.75 36.34 -5.11
N THR A 422 -6.58 37.61 -4.75
CA THR A 422 -7.14 38.21 -3.52
C THR A 422 -8.57 38.68 -3.75
N ALA A 423 -9.04 38.78 -4.99
CA ALA A 423 -10.39 39.20 -5.34
C ALA A 423 -11.38 38.03 -5.47
N GLU A 424 -10.88 36.85 -5.86
CA GLU A 424 -11.67 35.66 -6.12
C GLU A 424 -11.42 34.59 -5.07
N SER A 425 -12.27 33.57 -5.04
CA SER A 425 -12.13 32.38 -4.21
C SER A 425 -12.07 31.08 -5.03
N ARG A 426 -11.83 31.20 -6.32
CA ARG A 426 -11.68 30.11 -7.28
C ARG A 426 -10.48 30.36 -8.18
N GLY A 427 -9.84 29.29 -8.59
CA GLY A 427 -8.75 29.31 -9.55
C GLY A 427 -8.74 28.09 -10.44
N THR A 428 -8.03 28.23 -11.56
CA THR A 428 -7.71 27.10 -12.44
C THR A 428 -6.23 27.16 -12.78
N ALA A 429 -5.59 26.00 -12.79
CA ALA A 429 -4.18 25.85 -13.14
C ALA A 429 -3.99 24.72 -14.13
N LYS A 430 -3.09 24.91 -15.09
CA LYS A 430 -2.62 23.83 -15.96
C LYS A 430 -1.14 23.63 -15.70
N VAL A 431 -0.83 22.55 -14.99
CA VAL A 431 0.52 22.27 -14.49
C VAL A 431 1.10 21.08 -15.25
N THR A 432 2.25 21.27 -15.85
CA THR A 432 3.06 20.16 -16.33
C THR A 432 3.79 19.56 -15.12
N LEU A 433 3.48 18.30 -14.80
CA LEU A 433 4.14 17.60 -13.71
C LEU A 433 5.49 17.09 -14.24
N PRO A 434 6.64 17.67 -13.81
CA PRO A 434 7.92 17.23 -14.30
C PRO A 434 8.15 15.81 -13.79
N ILE A 435 8.39 14.96 -14.72
CA ILE A 435 8.87 13.64 -14.46
C ILE A 435 10.36 13.80 -14.24
N ALA A 436 10.82 13.35 -13.10
CA ALA A 436 12.24 13.38 -12.84
C ALA A 436 13.00 12.80 -14.02
N SER A 437 14.01 13.50 -14.40
CA SER A 437 14.91 13.22 -15.52
C SER A 437 15.62 11.85 -15.45
N GLY A 438 15.26 11.00 -14.51
CA GLY A 438 15.72 9.60 -14.41
C GLY A 438 15.33 8.73 -15.61
N ALA A 439 14.30 9.11 -16.37
CA ALA A 439 14.01 8.48 -17.66
C ALA A 439 15.11 8.69 -18.71
N LEU A 440 16.00 9.66 -18.51
CA LEU A 440 17.16 9.96 -19.35
C LEU A 440 18.49 9.63 -18.65
N SER A 441 18.45 9.20 -17.39
CA SER A 441 19.66 8.79 -16.65
C SER A 441 19.94 7.31 -16.87
N PRO A 442 21.18 6.96 -17.20
CA PRO A 442 21.59 5.55 -17.38
C PRO A 442 21.54 4.72 -16.11
N ASP A 443 21.48 5.33 -14.93
CA ASP A 443 21.25 4.64 -13.67
C ASP A 443 19.76 4.46 -13.40
N ALA A 444 19.13 3.56 -14.14
CA ALA A 444 17.77 3.08 -13.82
C ALA A 444 17.69 2.39 -12.45
N SER A 445 18.83 2.10 -11.82
CA SER A 445 18.94 1.64 -10.43
C SER A 445 18.85 2.78 -9.40
N ALA A 446 19.20 4.00 -9.76
CA ALA A 446 18.88 5.19 -8.99
C ALA A 446 17.43 5.57 -9.35
N ALA A 447 16.49 4.89 -8.71
CA ALA A 447 15.07 5.03 -8.94
C ALA A 447 14.67 6.49 -9.13
N PRO A 448 14.10 6.86 -10.28
CA PRO A 448 13.63 8.20 -10.52
C PRO A 448 12.57 8.59 -9.48
N ALA A 449 12.33 9.85 -9.34
CA ALA A 449 11.36 10.42 -8.43
C ALA A 449 9.92 9.88 -8.59
N MET A 450 9.60 9.19 -9.70
CA MET A 450 8.32 8.53 -9.90
C MET A 450 8.47 7.02 -9.74
N LYS A 451 8.18 6.53 -8.53
CA LYS A 451 8.00 5.10 -8.23
C LYS A 451 6.56 4.71 -8.57
N GLY A 452 6.22 3.42 -8.55
CA GLY A 452 4.86 2.95 -8.81
C GLY A 452 3.78 3.63 -7.94
N ARG A 453 4.16 4.16 -6.77
CA ARG A 453 3.32 5.00 -5.90
C ARG A 453 3.94 6.37 -5.73
N ASN A 454 3.20 7.42 -6.08
CA ASN A 454 3.63 8.79 -5.96
C ASN A 454 2.55 9.59 -5.23
N ALA A 455 2.95 10.68 -4.62
CA ALA A 455 2.07 11.62 -3.94
C ALA A 455 2.02 12.94 -4.72
N LEU A 456 0.83 13.30 -5.19
CA LEU A 456 0.52 14.61 -5.72
C LEU A 456 -0.07 15.44 -4.58
N ALA A 457 0.55 16.56 -4.24
CA ALA A 457 -0.01 17.44 -3.23
C ALA A 457 -0.19 18.87 -3.73
N MET A 458 -1.33 19.45 -3.36
CA MET A 458 -1.68 20.84 -3.59
C MET A 458 -1.77 21.53 -2.23
N THR A 459 -0.99 22.58 -2.04
CA THR A 459 -0.90 23.30 -0.77
C THR A 459 -1.20 24.77 -0.98
N LEU A 460 -2.22 25.25 -0.32
CA LEU A 460 -2.50 26.69 -0.24
C LEU A 460 -1.53 27.29 0.79
N ALA A 461 -0.63 28.14 0.32
CA ALA A 461 0.45 28.73 1.12
C ALA A 461 0.33 30.24 1.13
N TYR A 462 -0.09 30.78 2.23
CA TYR A 462 0.08 32.18 2.60
C TYR A 462 0.20 32.28 4.12
N SER A 463 0.83 33.36 4.58
CA SER A 463 0.89 33.61 6.00
C SER A 463 -0.52 33.91 6.54
N ARG A 464 -0.73 33.91 7.79
CA ARG A 464 -2.00 33.99 8.51
C ARG A 464 -3.02 34.94 7.89
N ASN A 465 -4.26 34.48 7.71
CA ASN A 465 -5.36 35.27 7.20
C ASN A 465 -6.18 35.86 8.35
N PHE A 466 -6.42 37.16 8.33
CA PHE A 466 -7.18 37.87 9.38
C PHE A 466 -8.48 38.44 8.84
N SER A 467 -9.49 38.60 9.71
CA SER A 467 -10.67 39.37 9.37
C SER A 467 -10.33 40.85 9.16
N GLU A 468 -11.01 41.51 8.22
CA GLU A 468 -10.78 42.92 7.91
C GLU A 468 -10.95 43.85 9.13
N GLY A 469 -10.12 44.86 9.22
CA GLY A 469 -10.30 46.01 10.11
C GLY A 469 -9.83 45.84 11.55
N SER A 470 -9.20 44.73 11.90
CA SER A 470 -8.96 44.39 13.29
C SER A 470 -7.67 44.97 13.89
N LEU A 471 -6.65 45.22 13.09
CA LEU A 471 -5.38 45.72 13.60
C LEU A 471 -5.34 47.22 13.91
N THR A 472 -6.19 48.04 13.27
CA THR A 472 -6.22 49.49 13.42
C THR A 472 -7.07 49.98 14.61
N ASN A 473 -8.01 49.15 15.10
CA ASN A 473 -8.99 49.57 16.12
C ASN A 473 -8.91 48.77 17.42
N CYS A 474 -7.83 48.01 17.68
CA CYS A 474 -7.69 47.19 18.89
C CYS A 474 -8.84 46.15 19.08
N ARG A 475 -9.58 45.83 18.07
CA ARG A 475 -10.59 44.76 18.11
C ARG A 475 -9.87 43.43 17.89
N SER A 476 -10.31 42.40 18.58
CA SER A 476 -9.80 41.04 18.43
C SER A 476 -9.92 40.60 16.97
N ALA A 477 -8.77 40.41 16.30
CA ALA A 477 -8.73 39.82 14.97
C ALA A 477 -8.87 38.32 15.10
N SER A 478 -9.91 37.75 14.50
CA SER A 478 -9.99 36.30 14.37
C SER A 478 -9.13 35.81 13.23
N LEU A 479 -8.34 34.79 13.49
CA LEU A 479 -7.66 34.06 12.42
C LEU A 479 -8.72 33.28 11.62
N LEU A 480 -8.73 33.55 10.32
CA LEU A 480 -9.61 32.81 9.40
C LEU A 480 -8.92 31.50 9.00
N PRO A 481 -9.61 30.36 9.08
CA PRO A 481 -9.04 29.11 8.61
C PRO A 481 -8.82 29.16 7.09
N GLN A 482 -7.68 28.67 6.66
CA GLN A 482 -7.40 28.47 5.26
C GLN A 482 -8.09 27.17 4.83
N GLN A 483 -8.88 27.21 3.78
CA GLN A 483 -9.53 26.05 3.19
C GLN A 483 -9.13 25.97 1.73
N LEU A 484 -8.72 24.79 1.30
CA LEU A 484 -8.50 24.42 -0.08
C LEU A 484 -9.46 23.28 -0.41
N GLU A 485 -10.24 23.44 -1.46
CA GLU A 485 -11.10 22.42 -2.02
C GLU A 485 -10.74 22.22 -3.48
N VAL A 486 -10.29 21.04 -3.84
CA VAL A 486 -10.01 20.64 -5.22
C VAL A 486 -11.32 20.18 -5.86
N GLU A 487 -11.67 20.76 -7.00
CA GLU A 487 -12.90 20.36 -7.69
C GLU A 487 -12.79 18.92 -8.23
N PRO A 488 -13.80 18.07 -8.01
CA PRO A 488 -13.76 16.64 -8.37
C PRO A 488 -13.47 16.38 -9.86
N GLY A 489 -13.85 17.31 -10.73
CA GLY A 489 -13.63 17.25 -12.18
C GLY A 489 -12.22 17.65 -12.63
N SER A 490 -11.33 18.03 -11.72
CA SER A 490 -9.90 18.22 -12.04
C SER A 490 -9.30 16.92 -12.57
N THR A 491 -8.41 16.99 -13.57
CA THR A 491 -7.91 15.79 -14.24
C THR A 491 -6.40 15.74 -14.32
N VAL A 492 -5.86 14.52 -14.27
CA VAL A 492 -4.49 14.23 -14.69
C VAL A 492 -4.52 13.45 -16.00
N THR A 493 -3.72 13.89 -16.95
CA THR A 493 -3.59 13.29 -18.27
C THR A 493 -2.18 12.79 -18.49
N LEU A 494 -2.04 11.51 -18.87
CA LEU A 494 -0.80 10.91 -19.32
C LEU A 494 -0.81 10.85 -20.87
N SER A 495 0.28 11.26 -21.53
CA SER A 495 0.38 11.24 -22.98
C SER A 495 1.81 10.91 -23.43
N GLY A 496 1.95 10.09 -24.48
CA GLY A 496 3.25 9.82 -25.12
C GLY A 496 4.25 9.05 -24.27
N ALA A 497 3.80 8.32 -23.25
CA ALA A 497 4.62 7.42 -22.46
C ALA A 497 4.75 6.05 -23.15
N TYR A 498 5.81 5.33 -22.84
CA TYR A 498 6.01 3.96 -23.25
C TYR A 498 5.99 3.05 -22.01
N HIS A 499 5.85 1.77 -22.26
CA HIS A 499 6.09 0.73 -21.25
C HIS A 499 7.43 0.09 -21.51
N TRP A 500 8.34 0.15 -20.54
CA TRP A 500 9.64 -0.49 -20.64
C TRP A 500 10.24 -0.75 -19.25
N ALA A 501 10.76 -1.94 -19.06
CA ALA A 501 11.41 -2.33 -17.83
C ALA A 501 12.51 -3.36 -18.06
N GLU A 502 13.52 -3.35 -17.22
CA GLU A 502 14.43 -4.46 -17.03
C GLU A 502 13.87 -5.41 -15.98
N LEU A 503 13.63 -6.64 -16.38
CA LEU A 503 13.07 -7.71 -15.56
C LEU A 503 14.04 -8.89 -15.44
N PRO A 504 13.99 -9.66 -14.36
CA PRO A 504 13.13 -9.47 -13.16
C PRO A 504 13.57 -8.27 -12.33
N ASN A 505 12.62 -7.66 -11.63
CA ASN A 505 12.87 -6.52 -10.75
C ASN A 505 11.96 -6.59 -9.51
N LEU A 506 12.53 -6.92 -8.36
CA LEU A 506 11.77 -7.07 -7.12
C LEU A 506 11.17 -5.74 -6.62
N ALA A 507 11.81 -4.61 -6.90
CA ALA A 507 11.25 -3.30 -6.53
C ALA A 507 9.93 -3.03 -7.27
N MET A 508 9.86 -3.34 -8.56
CA MET A 508 8.63 -3.20 -9.35
C MET A 508 7.54 -4.16 -8.90
N TRP A 509 7.92 -5.38 -8.54
CA TRP A 509 6.97 -6.35 -8.00
C TRP A 509 6.38 -5.87 -6.67
N LEU A 510 7.21 -5.42 -5.75
CA LEU A 510 6.77 -4.98 -4.42
C LEU A 510 6.02 -3.63 -4.45
N SER A 511 6.37 -2.72 -5.36
CA SER A 511 5.69 -1.42 -5.44
C SER A 511 4.34 -1.48 -6.16
N GLY A 512 4.23 -2.25 -7.23
CA GLY A 512 3.05 -2.28 -8.10
C GLY A 512 2.60 -3.65 -8.56
N GLY A 513 3.21 -4.74 -8.04
CA GLY A 513 2.89 -6.12 -8.46
C GLY A 513 3.40 -6.49 -9.86
N PHE A 514 4.19 -5.63 -10.53
CA PHE A 514 4.67 -5.88 -11.88
C PHE A 514 5.80 -6.93 -11.91
N PRO A 515 5.83 -7.86 -12.88
CA PRO A 515 5.03 -7.91 -14.12
C PRO A 515 3.65 -8.57 -14.01
N TYR A 516 3.31 -9.21 -12.88
CA TYR A 516 2.06 -9.94 -12.69
C TYR A 516 0.81 -9.09 -12.95
N THR A 517 0.88 -7.80 -12.63
CA THR A 517 -0.19 -6.83 -12.77
C THR A 517 -0.25 -6.14 -14.13
N LYS A 518 0.59 -6.52 -15.10
CA LYS A 518 0.51 -6.01 -16.48
C LYS A 518 -0.91 -6.14 -17.02
N TYR A 519 -1.56 -7.26 -16.74
CA TYR A 519 -3.01 -7.42 -16.87
C TYR A 519 -3.63 -7.36 -15.48
N ALA A 520 -4.37 -6.31 -15.21
CA ALA A 520 -4.91 -6.06 -13.87
C ALA A 520 -5.83 -7.17 -13.34
N ASP A 521 -6.44 -7.94 -14.25
CA ASP A 521 -7.24 -9.12 -13.93
C ASP A 521 -6.43 -10.39 -13.65
N LEU A 522 -5.07 -10.30 -13.65
CA LEU A 522 -4.12 -11.38 -13.47
C LEU A 522 -4.24 -12.53 -14.48
N SER A 523 -4.80 -12.26 -15.67
CA SER A 523 -5.03 -13.29 -16.69
C SER A 523 -3.75 -13.94 -17.23
N GLU A 524 -2.61 -13.28 -17.14
CA GLU A 524 -1.29 -13.81 -17.53
C GLU A 524 -0.42 -14.15 -16.30
N THR A 525 -1.02 -14.35 -15.12
CA THR A 525 -0.35 -14.74 -13.89
C THR A 525 -0.71 -16.16 -13.50
N ALA A 526 0.29 -16.97 -13.17
CA ALA A 526 0.12 -18.30 -12.63
C ALA A 526 0.72 -18.39 -11.21
N LEU A 527 0.02 -19.09 -10.33
CA LEU A 527 0.50 -19.46 -9.00
C LEU A 527 0.87 -20.94 -9.00
N VAL A 528 2.10 -21.26 -8.59
CA VAL A 528 2.48 -22.66 -8.31
C VAL A 528 2.32 -22.91 -6.83
N ALA A 529 1.31 -23.69 -6.48
CA ALA A 529 0.95 -24.07 -5.11
C ALA A 529 0.91 -25.59 -5.00
N PRO A 530 2.00 -26.27 -4.61
CA PRO A 530 2.12 -27.72 -4.53
C PRO A 530 0.99 -28.37 -3.71
N LYS A 531 0.74 -29.67 -3.95
CA LYS A 531 -0.29 -30.43 -3.20
C LYS A 531 -0.09 -30.36 -1.70
N THR A 532 1.16 -30.42 -1.26
CA THR A 532 1.57 -30.44 0.15
C THR A 532 2.07 -29.08 0.64
N ILE A 533 1.57 -28.00 0.07
CA ILE A 533 1.97 -26.66 0.51
C ILE A 533 1.65 -26.42 1.99
N SER A 534 2.58 -25.87 2.76
CA SER A 534 2.33 -25.50 4.16
C SER A 534 1.34 -24.34 4.26
N SER A 535 0.68 -24.21 5.41
CA SER A 535 -0.24 -23.09 5.67
C SER A 535 0.49 -21.74 5.59
N GLY A 536 1.73 -21.67 6.07
CA GLY A 536 2.56 -20.47 5.98
C GLY A 536 2.88 -20.07 4.53
N ASN A 537 3.33 -21.02 3.72
CA ASN A 537 3.63 -20.75 2.31
C ASN A 537 2.38 -20.39 1.49
N LEU A 538 1.23 -21.00 1.78
CA LEU A 538 -0.03 -20.63 1.15
C LEU A 538 -0.44 -19.21 1.58
N SER A 539 -0.26 -18.83 2.85
CA SER A 539 -0.48 -17.47 3.34
C SER A 539 0.35 -16.44 2.57
N VAL A 540 1.63 -16.72 2.33
CA VAL A 540 2.52 -15.83 1.55
C VAL A 540 2.02 -15.66 0.12
N LEU A 541 1.60 -16.73 -0.56
CA LEU A 541 1.04 -16.65 -1.92
C LEU A 541 -0.26 -15.82 -1.94
N LEU A 542 -1.20 -16.11 -1.04
CA LEU A 542 -2.48 -15.40 -0.99
C LEU A 542 -2.30 -13.92 -0.67
N THR A 543 -1.39 -13.59 0.26
CA THR A 543 -1.05 -12.20 0.59
C THR A 543 -0.39 -11.49 -0.61
N SER A 544 0.46 -12.17 -1.37
CA SER A 544 1.07 -11.63 -2.59
C SER A 544 0.02 -11.30 -3.67
N VAL A 545 -0.97 -12.17 -3.85
CA VAL A 545 -2.09 -11.94 -4.77
C VAL A 545 -2.96 -10.78 -4.30
N ALA A 546 -3.24 -10.69 -3.00
CA ALA A 546 -3.98 -9.58 -2.43
C ALA A 546 -3.25 -8.24 -2.65
N ARG A 547 -1.91 -8.23 -2.49
CA ARG A 547 -1.06 -7.05 -2.77
C ARG A 547 -1.14 -6.61 -4.24
N ALA A 548 -1.11 -7.56 -5.18
CA ALA A 548 -1.27 -7.24 -6.60
C ALA A 548 -2.62 -6.58 -6.91
N ALA A 549 -3.71 -7.12 -6.37
CA ALA A 549 -5.04 -6.53 -6.53
C ALA A 549 -5.18 -5.16 -5.84
N GLN A 550 -4.53 -4.96 -4.71
CA GLN A 550 -4.44 -3.67 -4.04
C GLN A 550 -3.75 -2.62 -4.93
N ALA A 551 -2.63 -2.99 -5.56
CA ALA A 551 -1.86 -2.09 -6.42
C ALA A 551 -2.64 -1.67 -7.67
N THR A 552 -3.41 -2.57 -8.26
CA THR A 552 -4.24 -2.30 -9.45
C THR A 552 -5.60 -1.68 -9.14
N GLY A 553 -6.14 -1.90 -7.93
CA GLY A 553 -7.51 -1.56 -7.56
C GLY A 553 -8.56 -2.47 -8.20
N LEU A 554 -8.14 -3.61 -8.77
CA LEU A 554 -9.00 -4.59 -9.39
C LEU A 554 -8.78 -5.98 -8.75
N ALA A 555 -9.85 -6.75 -8.58
CA ALA A 555 -9.72 -8.15 -8.23
C ALA A 555 -9.23 -8.95 -9.44
N GLY A 556 -8.14 -9.67 -9.28
CA GLY A 556 -7.54 -10.53 -10.33
C GLY A 556 -8.26 -11.85 -10.45
N LEU A 557 -9.42 -11.83 -11.09
CA LEU A 557 -10.34 -12.99 -11.17
C LEU A 557 -10.03 -13.95 -12.31
N ASN A 558 -8.97 -13.70 -13.08
CA ASN A 558 -8.57 -14.55 -14.22
C ASN A 558 -7.22 -15.26 -13.98
N LEU A 559 -6.66 -15.20 -12.75
CA LEU A 559 -5.45 -15.92 -12.41
C LEU A 559 -5.60 -17.44 -12.55
N THR A 560 -4.49 -18.13 -12.72
CA THR A 560 -4.40 -19.57 -12.84
C THR A 560 -3.64 -20.15 -11.64
N VAL A 561 -4.13 -21.26 -11.07
CA VAL A 561 -3.41 -22.02 -10.03
C VAL A 561 -3.05 -23.39 -10.56
N VAL A 562 -1.80 -23.79 -10.38
CA VAL A 562 -1.27 -25.11 -10.71
C VAL A 562 -0.57 -25.72 -9.49
N GLU A 563 -0.48 -27.04 -9.44
CA GLU A 563 0.19 -27.76 -8.36
C GLU A 563 1.56 -28.30 -8.77
N ASP A 564 1.83 -28.30 -10.06
CA ASP A 564 3.02 -28.92 -10.64
C ASP A 564 3.69 -27.99 -11.66
N TRP A 565 5.01 -28.03 -11.69
CA TRP A 565 5.83 -27.26 -12.64
C TRP A 565 5.78 -27.83 -14.07
N THR A 566 5.23 -29.02 -14.27
CA THR A 566 5.05 -29.61 -15.61
C THR A 566 3.73 -29.24 -16.28
N ASP A 567 2.89 -28.46 -15.62
CA ASP A 567 1.59 -28.04 -16.13
C ASP A 567 1.72 -27.09 -17.33
N ASN A 568 1.10 -27.43 -18.44
CA ASN A 568 1.14 -26.63 -19.67
C ASN A 568 0.55 -25.22 -19.52
N ARG A 569 -0.28 -24.99 -18.49
CA ARG A 569 -0.86 -23.68 -18.20
C ARG A 569 0.17 -22.66 -17.68
N LEU A 570 1.42 -23.07 -17.41
CA LEU A 570 2.53 -22.18 -17.08
C LEU A 570 3.12 -21.46 -18.30
N THR A 571 2.83 -21.96 -19.51
CA THR A 571 3.30 -21.33 -20.75
C THR A 571 2.69 -19.93 -20.90
N ASP A 572 3.49 -18.96 -21.33
CA ASP A 572 3.10 -17.55 -21.51
C ASP A 572 2.59 -16.84 -20.26
N LYS A 573 2.97 -17.32 -19.07
CA LYS A 573 2.62 -16.74 -17.77
C LYS A 573 3.83 -16.20 -17.03
N ASP A 574 3.59 -15.14 -16.26
CA ASP A 574 4.45 -14.74 -15.16
C ASP A 574 4.09 -15.57 -13.94
N ILE A 575 5.06 -16.14 -13.24
CA ILE A 575 4.85 -17.20 -12.25
C ILE A 575 5.25 -16.74 -10.85
N LEU A 576 4.33 -16.86 -9.90
CA LEU A 576 4.61 -16.74 -8.47
C LEU A 576 4.57 -18.13 -7.83
N ALA A 577 5.60 -18.48 -7.08
CA ALA A 577 5.68 -19.74 -6.37
C ALA A 577 6.16 -19.54 -4.94
N ALA A 578 5.62 -20.32 -3.99
CA ALA A 578 6.10 -20.34 -2.61
C ALA A 578 6.43 -21.75 -2.17
N GLY A 579 7.39 -21.86 -1.26
CA GLY A 579 7.85 -23.14 -0.74
C GLY A 579 8.94 -23.77 -1.59
N THR A 580 8.99 -25.09 -1.57
CA THR A 580 10.03 -25.89 -2.21
C THR A 580 9.67 -26.26 -3.65
N LEU A 581 10.67 -26.42 -4.49
CA LEU A 581 10.47 -27.06 -5.78
C LEU A 581 10.00 -28.50 -5.55
N PRO A 582 8.91 -28.97 -6.21
CA PRO A 582 8.38 -30.30 -5.98
C PRO A 582 9.41 -31.37 -6.37
N GLU A 583 9.60 -32.34 -5.47
CA GLU A 583 10.31 -33.59 -5.82
C GLU A 583 9.54 -34.34 -6.90
N GLY A 584 10.27 -34.88 -7.84
CA GLY A 584 9.70 -35.75 -8.87
C GLY A 584 9.11 -35.06 -10.09
N ALA A 585 8.99 -33.73 -10.11
CA ALA A 585 8.73 -32.96 -11.33
C ALA A 585 9.97 -32.86 -12.21
N LEU A 586 10.91 -33.77 -12.03
CA LEU A 586 12.17 -33.88 -12.74
C LEU A 586 11.99 -34.41 -14.16
N THR A 587 11.18 -33.75 -14.90
CA THR A 587 11.50 -33.59 -16.31
C THR A 587 12.70 -32.65 -16.36
N ASP A 588 13.56 -32.75 -17.36
CA ASP A 588 14.79 -31.98 -17.55
C ASP A 588 14.67 -30.48 -17.25
N PHE A 589 13.49 -29.97 -17.14
CA PHE A 589 13.11 -28.58 -17.04
C PHE A 589 13.09 -28.04 -15.59
N SER A 590 12.51 -28.78 -14.65
CA SER A 590 12.48 -28.38 -13.23
C SER A 590 13.88 -28.50 -12.62
N THR A 591 14.67 -29.47 -13.07
CA THR A 591 16.07 -29.63 -12.69
C THR A 591 16.91 -28.45 -13.18
N ARG A 592 16.69 -27.97 -14.41
CA ARG A 592 17.37 -26.78 -14.92
C ARG A 592 17.02 -25.54 -14.13
N ALA A 593 15.74 -25.31 -13.82
CA ALA A 593 15.32 -24.17 -13.03
C ALA A 593 15.93 -24.20 -11.61
N ALA A 594 15.92 -25.37 -10.96
CA ALA A 594 16.51 -25.54 -9.63
C ALA A 594 18.05 -25.40 -9.67
N GLN A 595 18.73 -25.97 -10.67
CA GLN A 595 20.17 -25.83 -10.84
C GLN A 595 20.56 -24.39 -11.20
N GLU A 596 19.77 -23.72 -12.03
CA GLU A 596 20.02 -22.34 -12.42
C GLU A 596 19.80 -21.41 -11.24
N LEU A 597 18.76 -21.60 -10.44
CA LEU A 597 18.51 -20.87 -9.20
C LEU A 597 19.64 -21.11 -8.21
N SER A 598 20.04 -22.36 -7.97
CA SER A 598 21.16 -22.72 -7.09
C SER A 598 22.48 -22.09 -7.56
N THR A 599 22.77 -22.15 -8.87
CA THR A 599 23.97 -21.55 -9.45
C THR A 599 23.97 -20.04 -9.33
N ARG A 600 22.83 -19.37 -9.50
CA ARG A 600 22.69 -17.92 -9.39
C ARG A 600 22.79 -17.46 -7.94
N LEU A 601 22.16 -18.18 -7.01
CA LEU A 601 22.31 -17.93 -5.58
C LEU A 601 23.75 -18.08 -5.13
N SER A 602 24.45 -19.12 -5.60
CA SER A 602 25.88 -19.33 -5.32
C SER A 602 26.75 -18.21 -5.87
N LYS A 603 26.47 -17.71 -7.07
CA LYS A 603 27.18 -16.56 -7.68
C LYS A 603 26.90 -15.26 -6.91
N ALA A 604 25.68 -15.01 -6.45
CA ALA A 604 25.34 -13.86 -5.65
C ALA A 604 26.07 -13.86 -4.30
N VAL A 605 26.17 -15.01 -3.67
CA VAL A 605 26.92 -15.21 -2.42
C VAL A 605 28.42 -15.00 -2.62
N GLN A 606 28.96 -15.30 -3.80
CA GLN A 606 30.37 -15.09 -4.13
C GLN A 606 30.71 -13.65 -4.56
N ALA A 607 29.72 -12.82 -4.86
CA ALA A 607 29.95 -11.43 -5.23
C ALA A 607 30.53 -10.63 -4.05
N LYS A 608 31.54 -9.79 -4.29
CA LYS A 608 32.28 -9.03 -3.27
C LYS A 608 31.44 -8.10 -2.37
N THR A 609 30.20 -7.80 -2.74
CA THR A 609 29.25 -7.02 -1.95
C THR A 609 28.84 -7.70 -0.67
N TRP A 610 29.03 -9.00 -0.53
CA TRP A 610 28.72 -9.78 0.66
C TRP A 610 29.73 -9.61 1.83
N GLU A 611 30.94 -9.15 1.56
CA GLU A 611 32.00 -9.03 2.59
C GLU A 611 31.71 -7.97 3.67
N LYS A 612 30.70 -7.10 3.48
CA LYS A 612 30.32 -6.06 4.45
C LYS A 612 29.19 -6.42 5.40
N THR A 613 28.49 -7.52 5.17
CA THR A 613 27.34 -7.93 6.00
C THR A 613 27.55 -9.32 6.55
N SER A 614 28.40 -9.46 7.55
CA SER A 614 28.45 -10.65 8.40
C SER A 614 27.28 -10.67 9.39
N ALA A 615 26.05 -10.70 8.89
CA ALA A 615 24.91 -11.05 9.70
C ALA A 615 24.79 -12.57 9.68
N SER A 616 24.92 -13.20 10.85
CA SER A 616 24.54 -14.59 11.05
C SER A 616 23.02 -14.67 10.92
N PHE A 617 22.54 -15.22 9.82
CA PHE A 617 21.12 -15.55 9.65
C PHE A 617 20.82 -16.76 10.55
N THR A 618 20.40 -16.54 11.75
CA THR A 618 19.92 -17.56 12.67
C THR A 618 18.41 -17.45 12.76
N GLY A 619 17.68 -18.33 12.07
CA GLY A 619 16.23 -18.51 12.17
C GLY A 619 15.37 -17.35 11.65
N ASN A 620 14.20 -17.66 11.10
CA ASN A 620 13.19 -16.71 10.62
C ASN A 620 13.59 -15.82 9.43
N ALA A 621 14.42 -16.31 8.51
CA ALA A 621 14.72 -15.63 7.26
C ALA A 621 13.81 -16.11 6.11
N ALA A 622 13.43 -15.20 5.24
CA ALA A 622 12.76 -15.48 3.98
C ALA A 622 13.64 -15.01 2.82
N VAL A 623 13.64 -15.77 1.72
CA VAL A 623 14.38 -15.45 0.50
C VAL A 623 13.38 -15.25 -0.64
N THR A 624 13.46 -14.11 -1.29
CA THR A 624 12.70 -13.83 -2.51
C THR A 624 13.67 -13.76 -3.67
N ALA A 625 13.51 -14.65 -4.66
CA ALA A 625 14.37 -14.72 -5.83
C ALA A 625 13.54 -14.63 -7.11
N ALA A 626 13.96 -13.79 -8.04
CA ALA A 626 13.30 -13.62 -9.31
C ALA A 626 14.26 -13.86 -10.47
N PHE A 627 13.80 -14.55 -11.52
CA PHE A 627 14.56 -14.89 -12.70
C PHE A 627 13.68 -15.02 -13.94
N GLU A 628 14.27 -15.04 -15.13
CA GLU A 628 13.53 -15.26 -16.36
C GLU A 628 12.90 -16.66 -16.39
N SER A 629 11.66 -16.72 -16.85
CA SER A 629 10.90 -17.98 -16.90
C SER A 629 11.59 -18.98 -17.84
N PRO A 630 11.81 -20.21 -17.39
CA PRO A 630 12.34 -21.25 -18.23
C PRO A 630 11.31 -21.79 -19.24
N PHE A 631 10.02 -21.48 -19.06
CA PHE A 631 8.92 -21.94 -19.93
C PHE A 631 8.73 -21.03 -21.15
N THR A 632 8.89 -19.72 -20.95
CA THR A 632 8.68 -18.72 -22.00
C THR A 632 9.63 -17.56 -21.78
N SER A 633 10.46 -17.26 -22.76
CA SER A 633 11.38 -16.12 -22.70
C SER A 633 10.59 -14.81 -22.59
N GLY A 634 11.12 -13.85 -21.82
CA GLY A 634 10.45 -12.57 -21.59
C GLY A 634 9.38 -12.62 -20.51
N ARG A 635 9.25 -13.73 -19.75
CA ARG A 635 8.39 -13.88 -18.57
C ARG A 635 9.23 -14.04 -17.31
N THR A 636 8.64 -13.73 -16.18
CA THR A 636 9.32 -13.75 -14.88
C THR A 636 8.79 -14.86 -13.99
N VAL A 637 9.68 -15.51 -13.28
CA VAL A 637 9.36 -16.37 -12.13
C VAL A 637 9.84 -15.68 -10.87
N THR A 638 9.00 -15.56 -9.86
CA THR A 638 9.39 -15.13 -8.50
C THR A 638 9.11 -16.26 -7.52
N MET A 639 10.17 -16.68 -6.83
CA MET A 639 10.15 -17.71 -5.79
C MET A 639 10.16 -17.04 -4.42
N LEU A 640 9.23 -17.44 -3.56
CA LEU A 640 9.12 -17.02 -2.17
C LEU A 640 9.48 -18.21 -1.29
N LEU A 641 10.72 -18.23 -0.80
CA LEU A 641 11.28 -19.36 -0.05
C LEU A 641 11.36 -18.99 1.43
N THR A 642 10.89 -19.86 2.29
CA THR A 642 10.90 -19.67 3.75
C THR A 642 11.45 -20.90 4.44
N GLU A 643 12.22 -20.69 5.51
CA GLU A 643 12.83 -21.80 6.26
C GLU A 643 11.84 -22.48 7.21
N SER A 644 10.81 -21.73 7.65
CA SER A 644 9.84 -22.19 8.65
C SER A 644 8.48 -21.52 8.43
N ASP A 645 7.46 -22.02 9.11
CA ASP A 645 6.14 -21.36 9.12
C ASP A 645 6.18 -19.98 9.81
N GLU A 646 7.08 -19.77 10.79
CA GLU A 646 7.30 -18.46 11.41
C GLU A 646 7.92 -17.48 10.42
N ALA A 647 8.89 -17.92 9.60
CA ALA A 647 9.47 -17.12 8.54
C ALA A 647 8.41 -16.78 7.47
N ALA A 648 7.53 -17.73 7.14
CA ALA A 648 6.42 -17.48 6.22
C ALA A 648 5.42 -16.47 6.76
N GLN A 649 5.06 -16.54 8.03
CA GLN A 649 4.19 -15.57 8.68
C GLN A 649 4.85 -14.18 8.74
N MET A 650 6.14 -14.11 9.03
CA MET A 650 6.91 -12.86 9.00
C MET A 650 6.88 -12.25 7.60
N LEU A 651 7.16 -13.03 6.56
CA LEU A 651 7.12 -12.57 5.17
C LEU A 651 5.71 -12.11 4.77
N SER A 652 4.67 -12.86 5.14
CA SER A 652 3.27 -12.51 4.87
C SER A 652 2.91 -11.16 5.48
N ARG A 653 3.27 -10.90 6.75
CA ARG A 653 3.04 -9.61 7.41
C ARG A 653 3.76 -8.48 6.70
N ARG A 654 5.05 -8.67 6.35
CA ARG A 654 5.84 -7.65 5.65
C ARG A 654 5.31 -7.37 4.23
N LEU A 655 4.80 -8.38 3.53
CA LEU A 655 4.13 -8.20 2.23
C LEU A 655 2.81 -7.46 2.35
N ALA A 656 2.09 -7.62 3.45
CA ALA A 656 0.84 -6.91 3.70
C ALA A 656 1.07 -5.41 3.95
N ASP A 657 2.18 -5.03 4.57
CA ASP A 657 2.56 -3.63 4.77
C ASP A 657 3.15 -3.05 3.49
N THR A 658 2.47 -2.05 2.96
CA THR A 658 2.84 -1.44 1.67
C THR A 658 4.06 -0.54 1.73
N SER A 659 4.49 -0.12 2.92
CA SER A 659 5.63 0.78 3.15
C SER A 659 6.93 0.05 3.52
N ASP A 660 6.82 -1.12 4.14
CA ASP A 660 7.93 -1.80 4.81
C ASP A 660 9.03 -2.28 3.85
N LEU A 661 8.65 -2.78 2.66
CA LEU A 661 9.59 -3.34 1.68
C LEU A 661 10.06 -2.34 0.61
N SER A 662 10.00 -1.05 0.88
CA SER A 662 10.38 0.00 -0.07
C SER A 662 11.87 0.00 -0.43
N SER A 663 12.72 -0.57 0.40
CA SER A 663 14.18 -0.68 0.19
C SER A 663 14.60 -1.88 -0.66
N VAL A 664 13.69 -2.79 -0.99
CA VAL A 664 13.99 -3.96 -1.81
C VAL A 664 14.30 -3.55 -3.25
N SER A 665 15.36 -4.12 -3.80
CA SER A 665 15.80 -3.88 -5.17
C SER A 665 16.43 -5.15 -5.78
N GLY A 666 16.78 -5.09 -7.07
CA GLY A 666 17.46 -6.20 -7.76
C GLY A 666 16.57 -7.42 -7.98
N THR A 667 17.19 -8.59 -8.02
CA THR A 667 16.58 -9.87 -8.39
C THR A 667 16.55 -10.90 -7.26
N LEU A 668 17.25 -10.63 -6.16
CA LEU A 668 17.29 -11.46 -4.95
C LEU A 668 17.18 -10.58 -3.73
N ALA A 669 16.31 -10.93 -2.81
CA ALA A 669 16.22 -10.28 -1.50
C ALA A 669 16.20 -11.32 -0.38
N VAL A 670 16.93 -11.04 0.70
CA VAL A 670 16.86 -11.78 1.95
C VAL A 670 16.16 -10.88 2.96
N ILE A 671 15.06 -11.35 3.49
CA ILE A 671 14.16 -10.60 4.38
C ILE A 671 14.22 -11.27 5.75
N THR A 672 14.63 -10.52 6.77
CA THR A 672 14.64 -10.94 8.16
C THR A 672 13.66 -10.08 8.95
N PRO A 673 13.35 -10.38 10.22
CA PRO A 673 12.48 -9.53 11.03
C PRO A 673 12.94 -8.07 11.09
N ASP A 674 14.26 -7.84 11.13
CA ASP A 674 14.84 -6.53 11.41
C ASP A 674 15.44 -5.82 10.19
N ALA A 675 15.70 -6.55 9.08
CA ALA A 675 16.44 -6.00 7.95
C ALA A 675 16.05 -6.64 6.61
N VAL A 676 16.37 -5.93 5.54
CA VAL A 676 16.23 -6.42 4.16
C VAL A 676 17.56 -6.24 3.43
N TYR A 677 18.03 -7.30 2.80
CA TYR A 677 19.24 -7.31 2.00
C TYR A 677 18.89 -7.63 0.55
N SER A 678 19.31 -6.77 -0.37
CA SER A 678 18.95 -6.87 -1.79
C SER A 678 20.18 -7.03 -2.67
N TYR A 679 20.07 -7.87 -3.69
CA TYR A 679 21.17 -8.24 -4.59
C TYR A 679 20.70 -8.32 -6.04
N ALA A 680 21.57 -7.94 -6.98
CA ALA A 680 21.42 -8.20 -8.40
C ALA A 680 22.09 -9.56 -8.74
N ALA A 681 21.36 -10.65 -8.55
CA ALA A 681 21.88 -12.02 -8.63
C ALA A 681 21.62 -12.71 -9.98
N ALA A 682 20.52 -12.36 -10.66
CA ALA A 682 20.12 -12.93 -11.93
C ALA A 682 20.36 -11.97 -13.10
N PRO A 683 20.65 -12.46 -14.32
CA PRO A 683 20.63 -11.63 -15.51
C PRO A 683 19.21 -11.09 -15.73
N THR A 684 19.15 -9.87 -16.26
CA THR A 684 17.91 -9.19 -16.61
C THR A 684 17.63 -9.30 -18.10
N PHE A 685 16.38 -9.21 -18.48
CA PHE A 685 15.91 -9.06 -19.84
C PHE A 685 15.03 -7.81 -19.95
N THR A 686 14.89 -7.26 -21.15
CA THR A 686 14.04 -6.09 -21.37
C THR A 686 12.64 -6.50 -21.80
N SER A 687 11.62 -5.84 -21.27
CA SER A 687 10.21 -6.04 -21.61
C SER A 687 9.54 -4.71 -21.87
N GLY A 688 8.64 -4.64 -22.84
CA GLY A 688 7.85 -3.45 -23.13
C GLY A 688 7.85 -3.07 -24.62
N ASN A 689 7.34 -1.87 -24.90
CA ASN A 689 7.13 -1.35 -26.27
C ASN A 689 8.03 -0.15 -26.64
N LEU A 690 9.13 0.06 -25.89
CA LEU A 690 10.06 1.15 -26.18
C LEU A 690 10.70 0.94 -27.56
N PRO A 691 10.70 1.94 -28.46
CA PRO A 691 11.33 1.82 -29.79
C PRO A 691 12.81 1.44 -29.69
N TRP A 692 13.29 0.59 -30.61
CA TRP A 692 14.65 0.02 -30.58
C TRP A 692 15.77 1.08 -30.50
N TYR A 693 15.61 2.20 -31.17
CA TYR A 693 16.61 3.28 -31.14
C TYR A 693 16.73 3.95 -29.77
N ARG A 694 15.63 3.99 -28.99
CA ARG A 694 15.61 4.45 -27.61
C ARG A 694 16.21 3.39 -26.66
N GLN A 695 15.96 2.11 -26.92
CA GLN A 695 16.61 1.02 -26.15
C GLN A 695 18.13 1.05 -26.34
N VAL A 696 18.62 1.26 -27.55
CA VAL A 696 20.07 1.44 -27.81
C VAL A 696 20.61 2.66 -27.07
N TRP A 697 19.85 3.77 -27.07
CA TRP A 697 20.25 4.98 -26.36
C TRP A 697 20.34 4.75 -24.85
N THR A 698 19.41 4.05 -24.24
CA THR A 698 19.46 3.72 -22.81
C THR A 698 20.68 2.89 -22.45
N GLY A 699 21.06 1.90 -23.28
CA GLY A 699 22.25 1.09 -23.09
C GLY A 699 23.56 1.87 -23.24
N VAL A 700 23.60 2.85 -24.16
CA VAL A 700 24.82 3.63 -24.45
C VAL A 700 24.97 4.82 -23.50
N SER A 701 23.89 5.48 -23.10
CA SER A 701 23.91 6.70 -22.28
C SER A 701 24.51 6.48 -20.88
N GLY A 702 24.48 5.24 -20.36
CA GLY A 702 25.14 4.83 -19.13
C GLY A 702 26.67 4.78 -19.19
N HIS A 703 27.22 4.87 -20.39
CA HIS A 703 28.67 4.74 -20.60
C HIS A 703 29.23 6.02 -21.21
N PRO A 704 29.68 7.01 -20.41
CA PRO A 704 30.11 8.32 -20.92
C PRO A 704 31.24 8.21 -21.95
N LEU A 705 32.12 7.21 -21.83
CA LEU A 705 33.17 6.95 -22.81
C LEU A 705 32.60 6.49 -24.17
N LEU A 706 31.56 5.66 -24.19
CA LEU A 706 30.90 5.25 -25.42
C LEU A 706 30.18 6.40 -26.11
N VAL A 707 29.50 7.24 -25.32
CA VAL A 707 28.82 8.45 -25.82
C VAL A 707 29.85 9.40 -26.46
N SER A 708 30.98 9.63 -25.78
CA SER A 708 32.05 10.49 -26.28
C SER A 708 32.67 9.94 -27.58
N LEU A 709 32.91 8.62 -27.65
CA LEU A 709 33.42 7.98 -28.83
C LEU A 709 32.43 8.05 -30.00
N ALA A 710 31.14 7.82 -29.75
CA ALA A 710 30.08 7.94 -30.76
C ALA A 710 29.97 9.39 -31.29
N ALA A 711 30.02 10.39 -30.39
CA ALA A 711 30.01 11.78 -30.77
C ALA A 711 31.22 12.16 -31.64
N LEU A 712 32.44 11.67 -31.29
CA LEU A 712 33.65 11.87 -32.07
C LEU A 712 33.51 11.26 -33.47
N LEU A 713 32.99 10.05 -33.54
CA LEU A 713 32.79 9.32 -34.80
C LEU A 713 31.77 10.05 -35.72
N CYS A 714 30.67 10.55 -35.14
CA CYS A 714 29.70 11.38 -35.85
C CYS A 714 30.29 12.69 -36.37
N ALA A 715 31.14 13.34 -35.58
CA ALA A 715 31.83 14.57 -35.97
C ALA A 715 32.82 14.30 -37.14
N LEU A 716 33.56 13.20 -37.07
CA LEU A 716 34.48 12.78 -38.16
C LEU A 716 33.72 12.45 -39.44
N LEU A 717 32.59 11.73 -39.36
CA LEU A 717 31.76 11.41 -40.52
C LEU A 717 31.14 12.68 -41.13
N ALA A 718 30.61 13.58 -40.30
CA ALA A 718 30.08 14.87 -40.76
C ALA A 718 31.19 15.73 -41.38
N GLY A 719 32.39 15.82 -40.77
CA GLY A 719 33.54 16.53 -41.30
C GLY A 719 34.02 15.98 -42.65
N THR A 720 34.10 14.64 -42.77
CA THR A 720 34.47 14.00 -44.08
C THR A 720 33.37 14.18 -45.12
N GLY A 721 32.08 14.19 -44.72
CA GLY A 721 30.95 14.48 -45.60
C GLY A 721 31.03 15.90 -46.16
N VAL A 722 31.22 16.89 -45.29
CA VAL A 722 31.35 18.33 -45.68
C VAL A 722 32.60 18.51 -46.58
N TYR A 723 33.75 17.88 -46.22
CA TYR A 723 34.96 17.94 -47.00
C TYR A 723 34.74 17.37 -48.41
N ARG A 724 34.10 16.20 -48.53
CA ARG A 724 33.78 15.58 -49.84
C ARG A 724 32.84 16.43 -50.64
N PHE A 725 31.84 17.06 -50.00
CA PHE A 725 30.87 17.95 -50.66
C PHE A 725 31.57 19.19 -51.22
N MET A 726 32.40 19.88 -50.41
CA MET A 726 33.16 21.05 -50.85
C MET A 726 34.14 20.71 -51.98
N ARG A 727 34.81 19.57 -51.86
CA ARG A 727 35.76 19.10 -52.94
C ARG A 727 35.03 18.79 -54.25
N ARG A 728 33.76 18.34 -54.21
CA ARG A 728 32.96 18.13 -55.41
C ARG A 728 32.53 19.48 -56.03
N GLN A 729 32.17 20.46 -55.20
CA GLN A 729 31.80 21.80 -55.71
C GLN A 729 32.99 22.53 -56.36
N VAL A 730 34.17 22.42 -55.79
CA VAL A 730 35.38 23.02 -56.37
C VAL A 730 35.77 22.33 -57.70
N ARG A 731 35.62 21.00 -57.81
CA ARG A 731 35.88 20.27 -59.07
C ARG A 731 34.82 20.48 -60.16
N GLY A 732 33.63 20.95 -59.81
CA GLY A 732 32.58 21.26 -60.79
C GLY A 732 32.61 22.70 -61.31
N ARG A 733 33.57 23.53 -60.84
CA ARG A 733 33.78 24.91 -61.25
C ARG A 733 35.09 25.13 -62.02
N SER A 734 35.90 24.09 -62.21
CA SER A 734 37.05 23.99 -63.12
C SER A 734 36.68 23.14 -64.34
#